data_3ad05813123d56a6de0118361b302acb
#
_entry.id   3ad05813123d56a6de0118361b302acb
#
_cell.length_a   1.000
_cell.length_b   1.000
_cell.length_c   1.000
_cell.angle_alpha   90.00
_cell.angle_beta   90.00
_cell.angle_gamma   90.00
#
_symmetry.space_group_name_H-M   'P 1'
#
loop_
_entity.id
_entity.type
_entity.pdbx_description
1 polymer ?
#
loop_
_entity_poly.entity_id
_entity_poly.type
_entity_poly.pdbx_seq_one_letter_code
_entity_poly.pdbx_strand_id
1 'polypeptide(L)'
;MQDIIKRDLESIEDRKVASVMQIAGSVSEEVFCKSLETTLITKMGLIVENLKSSCNSDILKKYNGIYAYYNILSKLLGMIYGKTTSKTTRILNYRGKTFSMFSEYFTFIWFNHVLLPLHTTFSKRFAELIENTYKDNITNMPSAALEYAKHIEFMIVYGGLEFYNDFISYPYVEIIKRYYELFAQQEIAKCTVEEYINKVIPIINSEADKATKYFKHEVRGYVLNACKDFFIIRYIDVIGEEFIRLVKTENLVLLKSLYDVLTMLQINISSIQADAISYIRKHCHECIQQSDNNSDYGYIDTIIRLYDKYINMYHKCFGGDNVAQCAISNLMSEIINKNHFIKDDKEASTHLVKTFDMFLKKAESDDDKERLKDFNKIFRYVMDKEAFAIYYKNTLAKRLLKISNSAGDAIELENYSLDLMKQIQGHDYIQKMQRMILDLLASKSLIEKFGGTAACKGLKSKFYINLLTSGIWPLRPSFEFSVPKELTDCMRAFTTYYDIENARRKLSWDLQLSHGELSFKSDKGNNYKLIVSTQQIAILMRFDVSNVQTIEDLHKFTNIPIEYLEANMTILTASKLIKDAGDNKYVLNTSFNNKATSITLNKPINLDKVKEKDANDKEVEESRNFALQAVIVRIMKTKKTLKHQDLIAETIKQISARFQPKIPSIKKQIDLLIEKEYLRRVEDSKDEYEYLA
;
A
#
# COMPACT_ATOMS: atom_id res chain seq x y z
N MET A 1 -10.24 32.75 60.18
CA MET A 1 -9.95 31.53 60.96
C MET A 1 -8.55 31.01 60.75
N GLN A 2 -8.06 30.86 59.51
CA GLN A 2 -6.67 30.44 59.20
C GLN A 2 -5.62 31.41 59.76
N ASP A 3 -5.85 32.72 59.69
CA ASP A 3 -4.90 33.74 60.19
C ASP A 3 -4.90 33.84 61.73
N ILE A 4 -6.01 33.53 62.39
CA ILE A 4 -6.09 33.43 63.85
C ILE A 4 -5.35 32.20 64.35
N ILE A 5 -5.54 31.05 63.66
CA ILE A 5 -4.83 29.80 63.95
C ILE A 5 -3.33 29.94 63.73
N LYS A 6 -2.91 30.69 62.70
CA LYS A 6 -1.50 30.95 62.38
C LYS A 6 -0.84 31.84 63.44
N ARG A 7 -1.53 32.89 63.89
CA ARG A 7 -1.06 33.77 64.99
C ARG A 7 -1.00 33.04 66.35
N ASP A 8 -2.00 32.22 66.64
CA ASP A 8 -1.99 31.44 67.90
C ASP A 8 -0.92 30.35 67.88
N LEU A 9 -0.64 29.75 66.74
CA LEU A 9 0.46 28.80 66.55
C LEU A 9 1.86 29.44 66.68
N GLU A 10 2.06 30.64 66.09
CA GLU A 10 3.32 31.39 66.24
C GLU A 10 3.55 31.85 67.70
N SER A 11 2.52 32.14 68.45
CA SER A 11 2.63 32.49 69.85
C SER A 11 2.79 31.29 70.85
N ILE A 12 2.44 30.10 70.38
CA ILE A 12 2.56 28.83 71.17
C ILE A 12 3.97 28.22 70.98
N GLU A 13 4.71 28.58 69.89
CA GLU A 13 5.94 27.91 69.51
C GLU A 13 7.07 27.95 70.51
N ASP A 14 7.23 28.99 71.32
CA ASP A 14 8.45 29.11 72.10
C ASP A 14 8.31 28.64 73.58
N ARG A 15 7.16 28.75 74.26
CA ARG A 15 7.02 28.43 75.66
C ARG A 15 6.39 27.09 75.96
N LYS A 16 5.37 26.66 75.19
CA LYS A 16 4.72 25.37 75.41
C LYS A 16 5.49 24.21 74.84
N VAL A 17 6.20 24.43 73.74
CA VAL A 17 7.09 23.42 73.13
C VAL A 17 8.25 23.12 74.10
N ALA A 18 8.84 24.10 74.71
CA ALA A 18 9.92 23.89 75.71
C ALA A 18 9.44 23.07 76.95
N SER A 19 8.21 23.31 77.48
CA SER A 19 7.70 22.53 78.59
C SER A 19 7.31 21.10 78.25
N VAL A 20 6.76 20.86 77.03
CA VAL A 20 6.52 19.52 76.47
C VAL A 20 7.82 18.75 76.17
N MET A 21 8.86 19.44 75.70
CA MET A 21 10.19 18.86 75.54
C MET A 21 10.82 18.44 76.86
N GLN A 22 10.64 19.19 77.90
CA GLN A 22 11.17 18.86 79.25
C GLN A 22 10.47 17.61 79.86
N ILE A 23 9.17 17.45 79.64
CA ILE A 23 8.37 16.27 80.08
C ILE A 23 8.73 15.05 79.18
N ALA A 24 8.86 15.22 77.84
CA ALA A 24 9.19 14.12 76.99
C ALA A 24 10.63 13.57 77.19
N GLY A 25 11.56 14.38 77.66
CA GLY A 25 12.91 13.94 78.04
C GLY A 25 13.04 13.10 79.27
N SER A 26 11.96 13.06 80.11
CA SER A 26 11.94 12.31 81.37
C SER A 26 11.19 10.95 81.31
N VAL A 27 10.56 10.62 80.20
CA VAL A 27 9.78 9.38 79.98
C VAL A 27 10.52 8.51 78.93
N SER A 28 10.50 7.18 79.16
CA SER A 28 11.08 6.28 78.12
C SER A 28 10.29 6.43 76.82
N GLU A 29 11.05 6.41 75.68
CA GLU A 29 10.55 6.62 74.35
C GLU A 29 9.38 5.68 73.93
N GLU A 30 9.42 4.44 74.44
CA GLU A 30 8.36 3.45 74.27
C GLU A 30 7.04 3.79 74.96
N VAL A 31 7.11 4.27 76.20
CA VAL A 31 5.94 4.70 76.95
C VAL A 31 5.31 5.97 76.39
N PHE A 32 6.14 6.90 75.90
CA PHE A 32 5.70 8.11 75.21
C PHE A 32 4.94 7.77 73.93
N CYS A 33 5.52 6.91 73.09
CA CYS A 33 4.91 6.49 71.79
C CYS A 33 3.57 5.76 72.04
N LYS A 34 3.48 4.84 73.03
CA LYS A 34 2.22 4.14 73.37
C LYS A 34 1.15 5.08 73.93
N SER A 35 1.52 6.02 74.80
CA SER A 35 0.60 7.02 75.34
C SER A 35 0.07 7.96 74.23
N LEU A 36 0.97 8.40 73.32
CA LEU A 36 0.60 9.23 72.20
C LEU A 36 -0.32 8.48 71.21
N GLU A 37 0.00 7.23 70.89
CA GLU A 37 -0.86 6.36 70.12
C GLU A 37 -2.26 6.21 70.66
N THR A 38 -2.39 5.86 71.95
CA THR A 38 -3.68 5.70 72.59
C THR A 38 -4.49 7.01 72.56
N THR A 39 -3.82 8.15 72.81
CA THR A 39 -4.45 9.47 72.78
C THR A 39 -4.91 9.85 71.37
N LEU A 40 -4.10 9.56 70.39
CA LEU A 40 -4.43 9.81 68.97
C LEU A 40 -5.61 8.96 68.49
N ILE A 41 -5.62 7.67 68.79
CA ILE A 41 -6.74 6.77 68.46
C ILE A 41 -8.04 7.22 69.15
N THR A 42 -8.00 7.60 70.40
CA THR A 42 -9.18 8.10 71.13
C THR A 42 -9.69 9.40 70.47
N LYS A 43 -8.80 10.35 70.14
CA LYS A 43 -9.20 11.59 69.52
C LYS A 43 -9.76 11.35 68.10
N MET A 44 -9.21 10.39 67.33
CA MET A 44 -9.74 10.00 66.05
C MET A 44 -11.13 9.38 66.15
N GLY A 45 -11.40 8.58 67.14
CA GLY A 45 -12.75 8.09 67.45
C GLY A 45 -13.74 9.22 67.57
N LEU A 46 -13.43 10.25 68.43
CA LEU A 46 -14.25 11.44 68.54
C LEU A 46 -14.44 12.24 67.27
N ILE A 47 -13.41 12.30 66.41
CA ILE A 47 -13.49 12.95 65.13
C ILE A 47 -14.45 12.16 64.19
N VAL A 48 -14.39 10.85 64.18
CA VAL A 48 -15.30 10.00 63.39
C VAL A 48 -16.75 10.18 63.85
N GLU A 49 -17.01 10.22 65.15
CA GLU A 49 -18.36 10.48 65.70
C GLU A 49 -18.87 11.87 65.31
N ASN A 50 -18.01 12.90 65.41
CA ASN A 50 -18.35 14.27 65.01
C ASN A 50 -18.64 14.36 63.48
N LEU A 51 -17.88 13.66 62.68
CA LEU A 51 -18.11 13.60 61.20
C LEU A 51 -19.40 12.84 60.89
N LYS A 52 -19.71 11.73 61.58
CA LYS A 52 -20.96 10.99 61.39
C LYS A 52 -22.19 11.79 61.84
N SER A 53 -22.11 12.62 62.90
CA SER A 53 -23.18 13.48 63.31
C SER A 53 -23.38 14.74 62.51
N SER A 54 -22.44 15.02 61.54
CA SER A 54 -22.51 16.19 60.71
C SER A 54 -23.53 16.00 59.57
N CYS A 55 -24.18 17.10 59.14
CA CYS A 55 -25.04 17.09 57.96
C CYS A 55 -24.26 16.58 56.74
N ASN A 56 -24.86 15.68 55.99
CA ASN A 56 -24.22 15.08 54.79
C ASN A 56 -23.71 16.14 53.78
N SER A 57 -24.36 17.33 53.74
CA SER A 57 -23.97 18.41 52.79
C SER A 57 -22.57 18.97 53.01
N ASP A 58 -22.05 19.00 54.22
CA ASP A 58 -20.79 19.67 54.57
C ASP A 58 -19.66 18.73 55.01
N ILE A 59 -19.90 17.41 54.97
CA ILE A 59 -18.99 16.44 55.57
C ILE A 59 -17.59 16.48 54.96
N LEU A 60 -17.44 16.62 53.60
CA LEU A 60 -16.13 16.69 52.96
C LEU A 60 -15.41 18.02 53.28
N LYS A 61 -16.14 19.11 53.39
CA LYS A 61 -15.58 20.42 53.76
C LYS A 61 -15.03 20.39 55.17
N LYS A 62 -15.80 19.81 56.10
CA LYS A 62 -15.37 19.60 57.48
C LYS A 62 -14.18 18.64 57.55
N TYR A 63 -14.24 17.52 56.85
CA TYR A 63 -13.13 16.58 56.76
C TYR A 63 -11.83 17.25 56.29
N ASN A 64 -11.88 18.00 55.20
CA ASN A 64 -10.72 18.71 54.67
C ASN A 64 -10.13 19.70 55.68
N GLY A 65 -10.99 20.45 56.40
CA GLY A 65 -10.56 21.36 57.47
C GLY A 65 -9.90 20.64 58.65
N ILE A 66 -10.48 19.55 59.11
CA ILE A 66 -9.91 18.74 60.19
C ILE A 66 -8.60 18.09 59.74
N TYR A 67 -8.52 17.56 58.50
CA TYR A 67 -7.29 16.97 57.99
C TYR A 67 -6.17 17.99 57.82
N ALA A 68 -6.46 19.20 57.33
CA ALA A 68 -5.48 20.26 57.26
C ALA A 68 -4.86 20.61 58.61
N TYR A 69 -5.70 20.74 59.63
CA TYR A 69 -5.25 20.93 61.01
C TYR A 69 -4.41 19.77 61.53
N TYR A 70 -4.88 18.54 61.28
CA TYR A 70 -4.18 17.31 61.67
C TYR A 70 -2.80 17.18 61.00
N ASN A 71 -2.66 17.57 59.75
CA ASN A 71 -1.39 17.56 59.00
C ASN A 71 -0.39 18.57 59.62
N ILE A 72 -0.87 19.76 60.02
CA ILE A 72 -0.01 20.74 60.73
C ILE A 72 0.46 20.16 62.06
N LEU A 73 -0.47 19.57 62.84
CA LEU A 73 -0.14 18.93 64.10
C LEU A 73 0.87 17.79 63.93
N SER A 74 0.72 16.97 62.89
CA SER A 74 1.67 15.90 62.53
C SER A 74 3.10 16.43 62.31
N LYS A 75 3.23 17.53 61.60
CA LYS A 75 4.53 18.17 61.33
C LYS A 75 5.15 18.73 62.62
N LEU A 76 4.38 19.40 63.45
CA LEU A 76 4.84 19.94 64.72
C LEU A 76 5.29 18.84 65.68
N LEU A 77 4.47 17.78 65.85
CA LEU A 77 4.86 16.62 66.65
C LEU A 77 6.10 15.89 66.08
N GLY A 78 6.23 15.82 64.75
CA GLY A 78 7.42 15.29 64.08
C GLY A 78 8.70 16.08 64.40
N MET A 79 8.60 17.42 64.46
CA MET A 79 9.72 18.26 64.86
C MET A 79 10.09 18.07 66.36
N ILE A 80 9.11 17.95 67.23
CA ILE A 80 9.32 17.69 68.67
C ILE A 80 9.97 16.32 68.85
N TYR A 81 9.39 15.27 68.24
CA TYR A 81 9.92 13.92 68.28
C TYR A 81 11.35 13.83 67.71
N GLY A 82 11.62 14.53 66.61
CA GLY A 82 12.95 14.58 66.00
C GLY A 82 14.02 15.25 66.85
N LYS A 83 13.66 16.12 67.79
CA LYS A 83 14.58 16.78 68.74
C LYS A 83 14.78 16.00 70.04
N THR A 84 13.83 15.16 70.43
CA THR A 84 13.84 14.43 71.69
C THR A 84 14.42 13.02 71.64
N THR A 85 14.48 12.44 70.48
CA THR A 85 15.01 11.07 70.28
C THR A 85 16.47 11.05 69.83
N SER A 86 17.27 10.16 70.43
CA SER A 86 18.65 9.93 70.05
C SER A 86 18.76 9.37 68.62
N LYS A 87 19.86 9.67 67.88
CA LYS A 87 20.10 9.35 66.45
C LYS A 87 20.12 7.86 66.11
N THR A 88 20.02 6.96 67.04
CA THR A 88 20.08 5.50 66.88
C THR A 88 18.72 4.88 66.92
N THR A 89 18.20 4.39 65.76
CA THR A 89 17.01 3.56 65.57
C THR A 89 15.65 4.23 65.85
N ARG A 90 15.25 5.12 64.95
CA ARG A 90 13.88 5.68 64.93
C ARG A 90 12.95 4.76 64.10
N ILE A 91 12.55 3.64 64.66
CA ILE A 91 11.58 2.76 64.02
C ILE A 91 10.28 2.80 64.82
N LEU A 92 9.27 3.50 64.29
CA LEU A 92 7.91 3.46 64.79
C LEU A 92 7.19 2.24 64.19
N ASN A 93 6.61 1.42 65.08
CA ASN A 93 5.87 0.21 64.70
C ASN A 93 4.38 0.35 64.97
N TYR A 94 3.56 0.11 63.97
CA TYR A 94 2.13 0.02 64.15
C TYR A 94 1.53 -1.08 63.26
N ARG A 95 0.84 -2.03 63.83
CA ARG A 95 0.20 -3.16 63.14
C ARG A 95 1.14 -3.88 62.17
N GLY A 96 2.37 -4.08 62.56
CA GLY A 96 3.36 -4.79 61.75
C GLY A 96 4.06 -3.97 60.67
N LYS A 97 3.74 -2.69 60.50
CA LYS A 97 4.47 -1.76 59.65
C LYS A 97 5.44 -0.90 60.43
N THR A 98 6.60 -0.66 59.86
CA THR A 98 7.67 0.17 60.41
C THR A 98 7.77 1.48 59.65
N PHE A 99 7.91 2.59 60.39
CA PHE A 99 7.95 3.95 59.84
C PHE A 99 9.26 4.64 60.26
N SER A 100 9.91 5.29 59.30
CA SER A 100 11.12 6.07 59.56
C SER A 100 10.83 7.51 59.95
N MET A 101 9.66 8.03 59.57
CA MET A 101 9.24 9.39 59.90
C MET A 101 7.93 9.41 60.70
N PHE A 102 7.87 10.30 61.68
CA PHE A 102 6.69 10.48 62.51
C PHE A 102 5.46 10.91 61.69
N SER A 103 5.65 11.73 60.68
CA SER A 103 4.57 12.16 59.81
C SER A 103 3.94 11.00 59.01
N GLU A 104 4.71 10.02 58.60
CA GLU A 104 4.21 8.81 57.92
C GLU A 104 3.40 7.95 58.89
N TYR A 105 3.92 7.72 60.08
CA TYR A 105 3.24 7.01 61.16
C TYR A 105 1.88 7.64 61.51
N PHE A 106 1.86 8.98 61.63
CA PHE A 106 0.68 9.74 61.98
C PHE A 106 -0.36 9.69 60.84
N THR A 107 0.07 9.78 59.60
CA THR A 107 -0.80 9.67 58.45
C THR A 107 -1.38 8.27 58.31
N PHE A 108 -0.60 7.22 58.61
CA PHE A 108 -1.08 5.84 58.59
C PHE A 108 -2.14 5.56 59.68
N ILE A 109 -2.01 6.13 60.88
CA ILE A 109 -3.03 6.05 61.94
C ILE A 109 -4.32 6.77 61.45
N TRP A 110 -4.19 7.97 60.87
CA TRP A 110 -5.32 8.67 60.27
C TRP A 110 -6.05 7.84 59.21
N PHE A 111 -5.31 7.21 58.35
CA PHE A 111 -5.84 6.34 57.32
C PHE A 111 -6.71 5.23 57.89
N ASN A 112 -6.21 4.53 58.92
CA ASN A 112 -6.90 3.39 59.49
C ASN A 112 -8.11 3.77 60.38
N HIS A 113 -8.04 4.88 61.12
CA HIS A 113 -9.01 5.23 62.12
C HIS A 113 -10.04 6.28 61.70
N VAL A 114 -9.76 7.10 60.72
CA VAL A 114 -10.67 8.14 60.24
C VAL A 114 -11.14 7.85 58.82
N LEU A 115 -10.20 7.65 57.88
CA LEU A 115 -10.54 7.54 56.47
C LEU A 115 -11.23 6.21 56.16
N LEU A 116 -10.62 5.09 56.57
CA LEU A 116 -11.14 3.76 56.25
C LEU A 116 -12.55 3.49 56.86
N PRO A 117 -12.90 3.90 58.08
CA PRO A 117 -14.26 3.72 58.62
C PRO A 117 -15.34 4.59 57.96
N LEU A 118 -14.98 5.71 57.35
CA LEU A 118 -15.89 6.68 56.71
C LEU A 118 -15.86 6.63 55.19
N HIS A 119 -15.13 5.68 54.62
CA HIS A 119 -14.84 5.64 53.17
C HIS A 119 -16.12 5.66 52.31
N THR A 120 -17.10 4.84 52.62
CA THR A 120 -18.35 4.76 51.83
C THR A 120 -19.15 6.07 51.87
N THR A 121 -19.15 6.76 53.01
CA THR A 121 -19.83 8.05 53.18
C THR A 121 -19.13 9.15 52.39
N PHE A 122 -17.80 9.17 52.44
CA PHE A 122 -17.01 10.18 51.71
C PHE A 122 -17.08 9.97 50.19
N SER A 123 -16.98 8.72 49.70
CA SER A 123 -17.09 8.41 48.29
C SER A 123 -18.48 8.77 47.75
N LYS A 124 -19.54 8.44 48.48
CA LYS A 124 -20.90 8.88 48.13
C LYS A 124 -21.01 10.39 48.00
N ARG A 125 -20.48 11.12 48.99
CA ARG A 125 -20.57 12.58 49.00
C ARG A 125 -19.69 13.22 47.91
N PHE A 126 -18.53 12.67 47.66
CA PHE A 126 -17.70 13.06 46.51
C PHE A 126 -18.49 12.91 45.22
N ALA A 127 -19.12 11.76 45.02
CA ALA A 127 -19.96 11.50 43.87
C ALA A 127 -21.12 12.51 43.71
N GLU A 128 -21.86 12.80 44.78
CA GLU A 128 -22.96 13.77 44.81
C GLU A 128 -22.49 15.19 44.42
N LEU A 129 -21.34 15.63 44.93
CA LEU A 129 -20.79 16.96 44.62
C LEU A 129 -20.39 17.06 43.12
N ILE A 130 -19.81 16.02 42.59
CA ILE A 130 -19.46 15.97 41.16
C ILE A 130 -20.73 15.93 40.30
N GLU A 131 -21.71 15.08 40.64
CA GLU A 131 -22.97 14.97 39.92
C GLU A 131 -23.74 16.32 39.87
N ASN A 132 -23.78 17.05 40.98
CA ASN A 132 -24.39 18.39 41.02
C ASN A 132 -23.66 19.38 40.08
N THR A 133 -22.32 19.29 40.01
CA THR A 133 -21.51 20.11 39.10
C THR A 133 -21.93 19.92 37.63
N TYR A 134 -22.16 18.65 37.22
CA TYR A 134 -22.63 18.34 35.88
C TYR A 134 -24.09 18.78 35.67
N LYS A 135 -24.98 18.63 36.63
CA LYS A 135 -26.37 19.09 36.55
C LYS A 135 -26.48 20.61 36.40
N ASP A 136 -25.63 21.34 37.14
CA ASP A 136 -25.61 22.80 37.14
C ASP A 136 -24.76 23.41 36.02
N ASN A 137 -24.22 22.59 35.10
CA ASN A 137 -23.31 22.99 34.00
C ASN A 137 -22.11 23.84 34.45
N ILE A 138 -21.60 23.57 35.66
CA ILE A 138 -20.46 24.31 36.20
C ILE A 138 -19.16 23.77 35.61
N THR A 139 -18.33 24.65 35.02
CA THR A 139 -17.08 24.28 34.38
C THR A 139 -15.96 23.86 35.33
N ASN A 140 -15.99 24.35 36.55
CA ASN A 140 -14.96 24.09 37.58
C ASN A 140 -15.42 23.09 38.60
N MET A 141 -14.53 22.15 38.94
CA MET A 141 -14.78 21.20 40.03
C MET A 141 -14.87 21.87 41.39
N PRO A 142 -15.75 21.40 42.31
CA PRO A 142 -15.85 21.93 43.64
C PRO A 142 -14.55 21.79 44.44
N SER A 143 -14.09 22.86 45.08
CA SER A 143 -12.82 22.82 45.84
C SER A 143 -12.77 21.72 46.90
N ALA A 144 -13.89 21.47 47.60
CA ALA A 144 -13.97 20.40 48.59
C ALA A 144 -13.73 18.99 48.01
N ALA A 145 -14.22 18.71 46.79
CA ALA A 145 -13.98 17.46 46.11
C ALA A 145 -12.53 17.32 45.66
N LEU A 146 -11.94 18.42 45.15
CA LEU A 146 -10.53 18.42 44.68
C LEU A 146 -9.55 18.24 45.84
N GLU A 147 -9.79 18.92 46.97
CA GLU A 147 -8.95 18.74 48.18
C GLU A 147 -9.07 17.32 48.70
N TYR A 148 -10.25 16.75 48.74
CA TYR A 148 -10.46 15.35 49.11
C TYR A 148 -9.71 14.41 48.19
N ALA A 149 -9.80 14.59 46.85
CA ALA A 149 -9.08 13.76 45.88
C ALA A 149 -7.56 13.81 46.09
N LYS A 150 -6.98 15.00 46.34
CA LYS A 150 -5.55 15.16 46.69
C LYS A 150 -5.19 14.43 48.01
N HIS A 151 -6.05 14.45 49.01
CA HIS A 151 -5.78 13.71 50.23
C HIS A 151 -5.78 12.20 50.01
N ILE A 152 -6.73 11.69 49.23
CA ILE A 152 -6.76 10.27 48.86
C ILE A 152 -5.54 9.88 48.02
N GLU A 153 -5.09 10.74 47.09
CA GLU A 153 -3.88 10.53 46.32
C GLU A 153 -2.65 10.38 47.23
N PHE A 154 -2.52 11.21 48.24
CA PHE A 154 -1.43 11.10 49.20
C PHE A 154 -1.47 9.79 50.01
N MET A 155 -2.68 9.24 50.24
CA MET A 155 -2.90 8.00 50.99
C MET A 155 -2.64 6.72 50.19
N ILE A 156 -2.34 6.80 48.87
CA ILE A 156 -2.07 5.64 48.03
C ILE A 156 -0.90 4.78 48.56
N VAL A 157 0.06 5.41 49.20
CA VAL A 157 1.20 4.71 49.84
C VAL A 157 0.73 3.65 50.86
N TYR A 158 -0.45 3.84 51.47
CA TYR A 158 -1.01 2.95 52.51
C TYR A 158 -2.09 2.02 51.96
N GLY A 159 -2.95 2.52 51.08
CA GLY A 159 -4.10 1.78 50.55
C GLY A 159 -3.90 1.15 49.19
N GLY A 160 -2.80 1.51 48.50
CA GLY A 160 -2.57 1.08 47.15
C GLY A 160 -3.38 1.87 46.12
N LEU A 161 -3.12 1.59 44.84
CA LEU A 161 -3.79 2.25 43.72
C LEU A 161 -5.28 1.85 43.63
N GLU A 162 -5.62 0.62 44.00
CA GLU A 162 -7.02 0.16 44.07
C GLU A 162 -7.88 1.02 44.99
N PHE A 163 -7.32 1.39 46.14
CA PHE A 163 -7.99 2.30 47.08
C PHE A 163 -8.32 3.66 46.42
N TYR A 164 -7.39 4.26 45.68
CA TYR A 164 -7.67 5.50 44.94
C TYR A 164 -8.74 5.30 43.86
N ASN A 165 -8.70 4.19 43.17
CA ASN A 165 -9.67 3.89 42.12
C ASN A 165 -11.08 3.73 42.70
N ASP A 166 -11.23 3.02 43.83
CA ASP A 166 -12.55 2.79 44.47
C ASP A 166 -13.16 4.07 45.00
N PHE A 167 -12.36 5.02 45.48
CA PHE A 167 -12.85 6.24 46.12
C PHE A 167 -12.99 7.43 45.18
N ILE A 168 -12.19 7.51 44.16
CA ILE A 168 -12.11 8.67 43.26
C ILE A 168 -12.37 8.28 41.79
N SER A 169 -11.59 7.36 41.24
CA SER A 169 -11.62 7.08 39.82
C SER A 169 -12.94 6.48 39.36
N TYR A 170 -13.36 5.39 39.98
CA TYR A 170 -14.61 4.70 39.58
C TYR A 170 -15.87 5.52 39.84
N PRO A 171 -16.04 6.16 41.02
CA PRO A 171 -17.19 7.07 41.25
C PRO A 171 -17.25 8.22 40.26
N TYR A 172 -16.10 8.82 39.88
CA TYR A 172 -16.04 9.88 38.89
C TYR A 172 -16.47 9.39 37.53
N VAL A 173 -15.90 8.27 37.07
CA VAL A 173 -16.24 7.67 35.77
C VAL A 173 -17.70 7.26 35.69
N GLU A 174 -18.28 6.71 36.77
CA GLU A 174 -19.68 6.29 36.79
C GLU A 174 -20.64 7.48 36.69
N ILE A 175 -20.29 8.64 37.23
CA ILE A 175 -21.09 9.87 37.11
C ILE A 175 -21.02 10.37 35.67
N ILE A 176 -19.83 10.43 35.06
CA ILE A 176 -19.65 10.82 33.67
C ILE A 176 -20.51 9.92 32.76
N LYS A 177 -20.47 8.59 33.01
CA LYS A 177 -21.24 7.62 32.24
C LYS A 177 -22.74 7.89 32.35
N ARG A 178 -23.29 8.04 33.59
CA ARG A 178 -24.71 8.30 33.79
C ARG A 178 -25.17 9.60 33.11
N TYR A 179 -24.36 10.66 33.21
CA TYR A 179 -24.71 11.95 32.64
C TYR A 179 -24.72 11.95 31.13
N TYR A 180 -23.67 11.43 30.53
CA TYR A 180 -23.53 11.46 29.06
C TYR A 180 -24.22 10.30 28.32
N GLU A 181 -24.58 9.22 29.02
CA GLU A 181 -25.33 8.13 28.39
C GLU A 181 -26.72 8.60 27.91
N LEU A 182 -27.43 9.35 28.71
CA LEU A 182 -28.71 9.95 28.36
C LEU A 182 -28.54 10.98 27.24
N PHE A 183 -27.49 11.78 27.29
CA PHE A 183 -27.16 12.76 26.25
C PHE A 183 -26.89 12.06 24.93
N ALA A 184 -26.04 11.04 24.91
CA ALA A 184 -25.69 10.29 23.72
C ALA A 184 -26.94 9.66 23.04
N GLN A 185 -27.81 9.04 23.85
CA GLN A 185 -29.05 8.42 23.37
C GLN A 185 -30.02 9.43 22.74
N GLN A 186 -30.12 10.62 23.33
CA GLN A 186 -31.00 11.67 22.81
C GLN A 186 -30.45 12.34 21.56
N GLU A 187 -29.15 12.58 21.52
CA GLU A 187 -28.51 13.31 20.40
C GLU A 187 -28.39 12.44 19.15
N ILE A 188 -28.06 11.15 19.28
CA ILE A 188 -27.96 10.26 18.10
C ILE A 188 -29.33 10.03 17.45
N ALA A 189 -30.43 10.14 18.20
CA ALA A 189 -31.79 10.04 17.68
C ALA A 189 -32.28 11.33 17.00
N LYS A 190 -31.70 12.49 17.32
CA LYS A 190 -32.14 13.82 16.83
C LYS A 190 -31.30 14.38 15.71
N CYS A 191 -30.00 14.03 15.67
CA CYS A 191 -29.02 14.63 14.77
C CYS A 191 -28.53 13.62 13.74
N THR A 192 -27.93 14.11 12.67
CA THR A 192 -27.11 13.29 11.79
C THR A 192 -25.87 12.80 12.54
N VAL A 193 -25.29 11.67 12.13
CA VAL A 193 -24.06 11.13 12.75
C VAL A 193 -22.90 12.15 12.70
N GLU A 194 -22.86 12.96 11.65
CA GLU A 194 -21.92 14.08 11.51
C GLU A 194 -22.06 15.11 12.63
N GLU A 195 -23.27 15.60 12.84
CA GLU A 195 -23.57 16.58 13.91
C GLU A 195 -23.32 15.97 15.30
N TYR A 196 -23.66 14.69 15.45
CA TYR A 196 -23.40 13.94 16.69
C TYR A 196 -21.91 13.89 17.01
N ILE A 197 -21.07 13.50 16.05
CA ILE A 197 -19.63 13.41 16.23
C ILE A 197 -19.02 14.78 16.52
N ASN A 198 -19.43 15.82 15.80
CA ASN A 198 -18.97 17.19 16.02
C ASN A 198 -19.32 17.72 17.43
N LYS A 199 -20.41 17.24 18.04
CA LYS A 199 -20.78 17.54 19.42
C LYS A 199 -19.99 16.69 20.43
N VAL A 200 -19.75 15.43 20.15
CA VAL A 200 -19.12 14.47 21.05
C VAL A 200 -17.62 14.70 21.19
N ILE A 201 -16.91 15.05 20.13
CA ILE A 201 -15.46 15.29 20.17
C ILE A 201 -15.05 16.35 21.20
N PRO A 202 -15.63 17.56 21.22
CA PRO A 202 -15.30 18.56 22.23
C PRO A 202 -15.58 18.09 23.66
N ILE A 203 -16.64 17.29 23.84
CA ILE A 203 -17.00 16.71 25.15
C ILE A 203 -15.91 15.74 25.62
N ILE A 204 -15.50 14.80 24.77
CA ILE A 204 -14.45 13.82 25.09
C ILE A 204 -13.14 14.53 25.45
N ASN A 205 -12.74 15.52 24.67
CA ASN A 205 -11.53 16.28 24.92
C ASN A 205 -11.63 17.08 26.24
N SER A 206 -12.74 17.73 26.48
CA SER A 206 -12.98 18.47 27.73
C SER A 206 -12.92 17.57 28.96
N GLU A 207 -13.52 16.38 28.90
CA GLU A 207 -13.49 15.43 30.04
C GLU A 207 -12.09 14.82 30.23
N ALA A 208 -11.37 14.52 29.14
CA ALA A 208 -9.98 14.08 29.21
C ALA A 208 -9.06 15.16 29.85
N ASP A 209 -9.27 16.43 29.49
CA ASP A 209 -8.52 17.57 30.03
C ASP A 209 -8.85 17.79 31.49
N LYS A 210 -10.15 17.71 31.92
CA LYS A 210 -10.56 17.75 33.32
C LYS A 210 -9.92 16.63 34.11
N ALA A 211 -9.93 15.39 33.58
CA ALA A 211 -9.30 14.26 34.23
C ALA A 211 -7.80 14.47 34.44
N THR A 212 -7.09 15.01 33.43
CA THR A 212 -5.66 15.31 33.54
C THR A 212 -5.35 16.45 34.50
N LYS A 213 -6.21 17.48 34.53
CA LYS A 213 -6.00 18.69 35.35
C LYS A 213 -6.24 18.43 36.82
N TYR A 214 -7.23 17.62 37.15
CA TYR A 214 -7.75 17.51 38.50
C TYR A 214 -7.42 16.20 39.23
N PHE A 215 -7.09 15.15 38.48
CA PHE A 215 -6.87 13.83 39.03
C PHE A 215 -5.55 13.22 38.55
N LYS A 216 -5.24 12.02 39.07
CA LYS A 216 -4.08 11.25 38.63
C LYS A 216 -4.12 10.90 37.13
N HIS A 217 -2.95 10.75 36.55
CA HIS A 217 -2.80 10.48 35.10
C HIS A 217 -3.59 9.24 34.65
N GLU A 218 -3.70 8.21 35.49
CA GLU A 218 -4.43 6.98 35.20
C GLU A 218 -5.94 7.21 34.99
N VAL A 219 -6.51 8.19 35.66
CA VAL A 219 -7.97 8.52 35.59
C VAL A 219 -8.34 8.95 34.15
N ARG A 220 -7.44 9.62 33.43
CA ARG A 220 -7.64 9.97 32.05
C ARG A 220 -7.94 8.74 31.19
N GLY A 221 -7.21 7.64 31.40
CA GLY A 221 -7.44 6.38 30.69
C GLY A 221 -8.82 5.79 30.97
N TYR A 222 -9.26 5.79 32.24
CA TYR A 222 -10.60 5.31 32.63
C TYR A 222 -11.71 6.16 31.99
N VAL A 223 -11.56 7.49 32.00
CA VAL A 223 -12.54 8.42 31.37
C VAL A 223 -12.61 8.20 29.87
N LEU A 224 -11.47 8.10 29.18
CA LEU A 224 -11.46 7.84 27.73
C LEU A 224 -12.11 6.49 27.41
N ASN A 225 -11.85 5.44 28.19
CA ASN A 225 -12.47 4.14 27.98
C ASN A 225 -13.99 4.19 28.20
N ALA A 226 -14.46 4.91 29.23
CA ALA A 226 -15.89 5.09 29.44
C ALA A 226 -16.54 5.88 28.29
N CYS A 227 -15.93 6.99 27.86
CA CYS A 227 -16.39 7.76 26.70
C CYS A 227 -16.47 6.91 25.43
N LYS A 228 -15.47 6.07 25.21
CA LYS A 228 -15.44 5.09 24.12
C LYS A 228 -16.68 4.18 24.15
N ASP A 229 -17.01 3.64 25.31
CA ASP A 229 -18.12 2.69 25.44
C ASP A 229 -19.48 3.34 25.14
N PHE A 230 -19.81 4.46 25.81
CA PHE A 230 -21.15 5.02 25.70
C PHE A 230 -21.35 5.98 24.53
N PHE A 231 -20.29 6.61 23.98
CA PHE A 231 -20.45 7.45 22.80
C PHE A 231 -20.28 6.70 21.48
N ILE A 232 -19.41 5.69 21.43
CA ILE A 232 -18.98 5.09 20.17
C ILE A 232 -19.37 3.61 20.07
N ILE A 233 -18.94 2.76 21.04
CA ILE A 233 -19.09 1.29 20.88
C ILE A 233 -20.57 0.88 20.82
N ARG A 234 -21.42 1.51 21.60
CA ARG A 234 -22.87 1.23 21.56
C ARG A 234 -23.53 1.55 20.24
N TYR A 235 -22.97 2.47 19.47
CA TYR A 235 -23.53 2.96 18.20
C TYR A 235 -22.61 2.61 17.03
N ILE A 236 -21.73 1.62 17.20
CA ILE A 236 -20.70 1.27 16.22
C ILE A 236 -21.30 0.90 14.86
N ASP A 237 -22.45 0.25 14.84
CA ASP A 237 -23.14 -0.14 13.60
C ASP A 237 -23.64 1.10 12.84
N VAL A 238 -24.28 2.05 13.53
CA VAL A 238 -24.77 3.30 12.96
C VAL A 238 -23.62 4.16 12.43
N ILE A 239 -22.53 4.22 13.21
CA ILE A 239 -21.30 4.94 12.84
C ILE A 239 -20.64 4.25 11.64
N GLY A 240 -20.65 2.93 11.56
CA GLY A 240 -20.14 2.14 10.44
C GLY A 240 -20.93 2.38 9.14
N GLU A 241 -22.25 2.41 9.22
CA GLU A 241 -23.11 2.76 8.07
C GLU A 241 -22.82 4.19 7.57
N GLU A 242 -22.64 5.13 8.49
CA GLU A 242 -22.29 6.51 8.12
C GLU A 242 -20.88 6.59 7.51
N PHE A 243 -19.92 5.85 8.05
CA PHE A 243 -18.58 5.76 7.47
C PHE A 243 -18.65 5.32 5.99
N ILE A 244 -19.44 4.29 5.70
CA ILE A 244 -19.66 3.82 4.33
C ILE A 244 -20.37 4.89 3.50
N ARG A 245 -21.35 5.62 4.07
CA ARG A 245 -22.04 6.71 3.39
C ARG A 245 -21.08 7.84 3.02
N LEU A 246 -20.16 8.20 3.91
CA LEU A 246 -19.13 9.21 3.65
C LEU A 246 -18.14 8.77 2.57
N VAL A 247 -17.80 7.48 2.52
CA VAL A 247 -17.02 6.91 1.41
C VAL A 247 -17.77 7.02 0.08
N LYS A 248 -19.09 6.79 0.08
CA LYS A 248 -19.95 6.91 -1.10
C LYS A 248 -20.04 8.35 -1.62
N THR A 249 -20.26 9.28 -0.72
CA THR A 249 -20.47 10.71 -1.04
C THR A 249 -19.17 11.49 -1.23
N GLU A 250 -18.01 10.85 -1.03
CA GLU A 250 -16.66 11.43 -1.15
C GLU A 250 -16.43 12.64 -0.21
N ASN A 251 -17.12 12.67 0.92
CA ASN A 251 -16.91 13.72 1.90
C ASN A 251 -15.65 13.44 2.73
N LEU A 252 -14.48 13.79 2.16
CA LEU A 252 -13.18 13.46 2.72
C LEU A 252 -12.89 14.18 4.04
N VAL A 253 -13.46 15.35 4.26
CA VAL A 253 -13.25 16.14 5.48
C VAL A 253 -13.87 15.44 6.68
N LEU A 254 -15.13 15.04 6.54
CA LEU A 254 -15.86 14.34 7.60
C LEU A 254 -15.34 12.93 7.82
N LEU A 255 -15.02 12.22 6.74
CA LEU A 255 -14.43 10.89 6.81
C LEU A 255 -13.13 10.90 7.61
N LYS A 256 -12.27 11.90 7.37
CA LYS A 256 -11.04 12.10 8.14
C LYS A 256 -11.33 12.39 9.60
N SER A 257 -12.22 13.33 9.90
CA SER A 257 -12.57 13.66 11.28
C SER A 257 -13.10 12.46 12.04
N LEU A 258 -13.98 11.67 11.41
CA LEU A 258 -14.50 10.43 11.99
C LEU A 258 -13.38 9.42 12.25
N TYR A 259 -12.50 9.20 11.28
CA TYR A 259 -11.37 8.29 11.42
C TYR A 259 -10.41 8.71 12.52
N ASP A 260 -10.08 10.01 12.62
CA ASP A 260 -9.19 10.57 13.65
C ASP A 260 -9.75 10.31 15.07
N VAL A 261 -11.07 10.47 15.26
CA VAL A 261 -11.75 10.19 16.52
C VAL A 261 -11.69 8.71 16.89
N LEU A 262 -12.03 7.84 15.94
CA LEU A 262 -12.00 6.39 16.17
C LEU A 262 -10.58 5.92 16.53
N THR A 263 -9.56 6.50 15.90
CA THR A 263 -8.15 6.21 16.17
C THR A 263 -7.70 6.77 17.52
N MET A 264 -8.07 8.03 17.85
CA MET A 264 -7.76 8.66 19.14
C MET A 264 -8.29 7.82 20.31
N LEU A 265 -9.47 7.26 20.16
CA LEU A 265 -10.10 6.40 21.15
C LEU A 265 -9.61 4.95 21.11
N GLN A 266 -8.69 4.60 20.24
CA GLN A 266 -8.15 3.24 20.07
C GLN A 266 -9.24 2.19 19.85
N ILE A 267 -10.26 2.51 19.05
CA ILE A 267 -11.34 1.58 18.70
C ILE A 267 -10.82 0.61 17.64
N ASN A 268 -11.19 -0.66 17.77
CA ASN A 268 -10.93 -1.62 16.71
C ASN A 268 -11.87 -1.36 15.53
N ILE A 269 -11.35 -0.70 14.48
CA ILE A 269 -12.10 -0.33 13.28
C ILE A 269 -12.01 -1.36 12.16
N SER A 270 -11.40 -2.53 12.41
CA SER A 270 -11.15 -3.55 11.37
C SER A 270 -12.44 -4.01 10.67
N SER A 271 -13.56 -4.11 11.40
CA SER A 271 -14.87 -4.46 10.80
C SER A 271 -15.34 -3.35 9.86
N ILE A 272 -15.33 -2.10 10.31
CA ILE A 272 -15.75 -0.93 9.50
C ILE A 272 -14.88 -0.79 8.24
N GLN A 273 -13.57 -1.00 8.38
CA GLN A 273 -12.64 -0.98 7.25
C GLN A 273 -12.94 -2.12 6.26
N ALA A 274 -13.24 -3.32 6.76
CA ALA A 274 -13.59 -4.46 5.91
C ALA A 274 -14.89 -4.22 5.12
N ASP A 275 -15.91 -3.64 5.75
CA ASP A 275 -17.18 -3.29 5.12
C ASP A 275 -17.00 -2.17 4.08
N ALA A 276 -16.18 -1.16 4.39
CA ALA A 276 -15.84 -0.10 3.45
C ALA A 276 -15.09 -0.67 2.22
N ILE A 277 -14.11 -1.55 2.41
CA ILE A 277 -13.39 -2.22 1.33
C ILE A 277 -14.34 -3.10 0.50
N SER A 278 -15.26 -3.81 1.16
CA SER A 278 -16.29 -4.61 0.46
C SER A 278 -17.19 -3.73 -0.43
N TYR A 279 -17.61 -2.58 0.08
CA TYR A 279 -18.35 -1.59 -0.71
C TYR A 279 -17.51 -1.08 -1.89
N ILE A 280 -16.24 -0.66 -1.66
CA ILE A 280 -15.36 -0.15 -2.71
C ILE A 280 -15.15 -1.22 -3.79
N ARG A 281 -14.96 -2.49 -3.41
CA ARG A 281 -14.86 -3.62 -4.33
C ARG A 281 -16.09 -3.72 -5.24
N LYS A 282 -17.27 -3.73 -4.65
CA LYS A 282 -18.53 -3.81 -5.40
C LYS A 282 -18.68 -2.63 -6.36
N HIS A 283 -18.46 -1.41 -5.88
CA HIS A 283 -18.52 -0.20 -6.70
C HIS A 283 -17.54 -0.23 -7.88
N CYS A 284 -16.29 -0.67 -7.65
CA CYS A 284 -15.29 -0.80 -8.71
C CYS A 284 -15.72 -1.81 -9.79
N HIS A 285 -16.24 -2.97 -9.38
CA HIS A 285 -16.74 -3.98 -10.33
C HIS A 285 -17.92 -3.46 -11.14
N GLU A 286 -18.86 -2.76 -10.51
CA GLU A 286 -20.02 -2.13 -11.20
C GLU A 286 -19.55 -1.07 -12.21
N CYS A 287 -18.64 -0.18 -11.83
CA CYS A 287 -18.11 0.83 -12.74
C CYS A 287 -17.37 0.23 -13.94
N ILE A 288 -16.58 -0.84 -13.71
CA ILE A 288 -15.87 -1.53 -14.79
C ILE A 288 -16.85 -2.24 -15.71
N GLN A 289 -17.87 -2.91 -15.17
CA GLN A 289 -18.89 -3.59 -15.97
C GLN A 289 -19.68 -2.62 -16.85
N GLN A 290 -19.92 -1.40 -16.37
CA GLN A 290 -20.62 -0.33 -17.11
C GLN A 290 -19.70 0.42 -18.07
N SER A 291 -18.40 0.18 -18.04
CA SER A 291 -17.45 0.88 -18.91
C SER A 291 -17.67 0.48 -20.38
N ASP A 292 -17.60 1.47 -21.26
CA ASP A 292 -17.79 1.26 -22.69
C ASP A 292 -16.57 0.57 -23.30
N ASN A 293 -16.73 -0.66 -23.76
CA ASN A 293 -15.70 -1.42 -24.46
C ASN A 293 -15.36 -0.86 -25.85
N ASN A 294 -16.15 0.06 -26.38
CA ASN A 294 -15.91 0.66 -27.69
C ASN A 294 -14.98 1.87 -27.64
N SER A 295 -14.59 2.33 -26.43
CA SER A 295 -13.57 3.38 -26.31
C SER A 295 -12.17 2.84 -26.62
N ASP A 296 -11.31 3.67 -27.20
CA ASP A 296 -9.92 3.31 -27.57
C ASP A 296 -9.11 2.69 -26.41
N TYR A 297 -9.40 3.10 -25.17
CA TYR A 297 -8.70 2.65 -23.97
C TYR A 297 -9.56 1.77 -23.06
N GLY A 298 -10.85 1.60 -23.40
CA GLY A 298 -11.77 0.72 -22.73
C GLY A 298 -11.89 0.94 -21.23
N TYR A 299 -11.98 -0.16 -20.49
CA TYR A 299 -12.11 -0.14 -19.02
C TYR A 299 -10.85 0.35 -18.27
N ILE A 300 -9.68 0.44 -18.93
CA ILE A 300 -8.42 0.88 -18.28
C ILE A 300 -8.52 2.33 -17.81
N ASP A 301 -9.15 3.21 -18.57
CA ASP A 301 -9.41 4.59 -18.13
C ASP A 301 -10.30 4.64 -16.89
N THR A 302 -11.26 3.74 -16.79
CA THR A 302 -12.10 3.61 -15.60
C THR A 302 -11.28 3.15 -14.40
N ILE A 303 -10.37 2.19 -14.58
CA ILE A 303 -9.47 1.73 -13.52
C ILE A 303 -8.53 2.86 -13.05
N ILE A 304 -7.96 3.67 -13.97
CA ILE A 304 -7.12 4.83 -13.63
C ILE A 304 -7.91 5.82 -12.75
N ARG A 305 -9.13 6.17 -13.15
CA ARG A 305 -9.98 7.08 -12.37
C ARG A 305 -10.31 6.52 -10.99
N LEU A 306 -10.64 5.23 -10.89
CA LEU A 306 -10.93 4.58 -9.62
C LEU A 306 -9.69 4.51 -8.73
N TYR A 307 -8.53 4.22 -9.31
CA TYR A 307 -7.25 4.24 -8.60
C TYR A 307 -6.98 5.62 -8.01
N ASP A 308 -7.01 6.67 -8.82
CA ASP A 308 -6.74 8.03 -8.35
C ASP A 308 -7.75 8.48 -7.29
N LYS A 309 -9.03 8.13 -7.44
CA LYS A 309 -10.08 8.40 -6.46
C LYS A 309 -9.77 7.77 -5.09
N TYR A 310 -9.53 6.46 -5.04
CA TYR A 310 -9.39 5.76 -3.77
C TYR A 310 -8.01 5.91 -3.14
N ILE A 311 -6.97 6.08 -3.93
CA ILE A 311 -5.62 6.43 -3.42
C ILE A 311 -5.61 7.84 -2.85
N ASN A 312 -6.26 8.81 -3.50
CA ASN A 312 -6.39 10.17 -2.96
C ASN A 312 -7.21 10.18 -1.65
N MET A 313 -8.29 9.40 -1.58
CA MET A 313 -9.06 9.19 -0.35
C MET A 313 -8.16 8.62 0.76
N TYR A 314 -7.36 7.57 0.46
CA TYR A 314 -6.42 7.01 1.42
C TYR A 314 -5.44 8.06 1.95
N HIS A 315 -4.76 8.78 1.07
CA HIS A 315 -3.77 9.77 1.49
C HIS A 315 -4.36 10.91 2.32
N LYS A 316 -5.56 11.36 2.00
CA LYS A 316 -6.22 12.46 2.72
C LYS A 316 -6.83 12.04 4.05
N CYS A 317 -7.40 10.83 4.13
CA CYS A 317 -8.19 10.41 5.29
C CYS A 317 -7.45 9.44 6.21
N PHE A 318 -6.61 8.54 5.65
CA PHE A 318 -6.01 7.41 6.38
C PHE A 318 -4.48 7.42 6.31
N GLY A 319 -3.86 8.55 5.96
CA GLY A 319 -2.42 8.65 5.77
C GLY A 319 -1.65 8.19 7.01
N GLY A 320 -0.86 7.09 6.84
CA GLY A 320 -0.11 6.45 7.92
C GLY A 320 -0.71 5.14 8.46
N ASP A 321 -1.92 4.77 8.07
CA ASP A 321 -2.50 3.45 8.40
C ASP A 321 -2.04 2.38 7.40
N ASN A 322 -1.09 1.56 7.82
CA ASN A 322 -0.55 0.47 6.99
C ASN A 322 -1.62 -0.59 6.66
N VAL A 323 -2.61 -0.82 7.53
CA VAL A 323 -3.67 -1.80 7.30
C VAL A 323 -4.58 -1.34 6.18
N ALA A 324 -5.02 -0.08 6.22
CA ALA A 324 -5.82 0.53 5.16
C ALA A 324 -5.05 0.57 3.82
N GLN A 325 -3.75 0.88 3.86
CA GLN A 325 -2.89 0.87 2.67
C GLN A 325 -2.80 -0.51 2.02
N CYS A 326 -2.53 -1.54 2.81
CA CYS A 326 -2.48 -2.91 2.32
C CYS A 326 -3.83 -3.36 1.75
N ALA A 327 -4.94 -3.02 2.42
CA ALA A 327 -6.28 -3.40 1.98
C ALA A 327 -6.63 -2.77 0.63
N ILE A 328 -6.37 -1.47 0.43
CA ILE A 328 -6.59 -0.78 -0.84
C ILE A 328 -5.66 -1.31 -1.93
N SER A 329 -4.38 -1.54 -1.61
CA SER A 329 -3.41 -2.09 -2.57
C SER A 329 -3.80 -3.49 -3.04
N ASN A 330 -4.25 -4.35 -2.14
CA ASN A 330 -4.73 -5.68 -2.47
C ASN A 330 -5.99 -5.63 -3.33
N LEU A 331 -6.92 -4.72 -3.01
CA LEU A 331 -8.12 -4.50 -3.79
C LEU A 331 -7.80 -4.01 -5.21
N MET A 332 -6.87 -3.06 -5.37
CA MET A 332 -6.44 -2.59 -6.70
C MET A 332 -5.78 -3.72 -7.50
N SER A 333 -4.95 -4.53 -6.85
CA SER A 333 -4.37 -5.71 -7.49
C SER A 333 -5.43 -6.73 -7.92
N GLU A 334 -6.44 -6.99 -7.09
CA GLU A 334 -7.56 -7.87 -7.42
C GLU A 334 -8.32 -7.37 -8.66
N ILE A 335 -8.72 -6.10 -8.66
CA ILE A 335 -9.53 -5.48 -9.73
C ILE A 335 -8.78 -5.42 -11.05
N ILE A 336 -7.47 -5.13 -11.03
CA ILE A 336 -6.64 -5.04 -12.23
C ILE A 336 -6.44 -6.41 -12.85
N ASN A 337 -6.24 -7.45 -12.06
CA ASN A 337 -5.93 -8.79 -12.57
C ASN A 337 -7.16 -9.68 -12.77
N LYS A 338 -8.30 -9.37 -12.11
CA LYS A 338 -9.55 -10.13 -12.24
C LYS A 338 -10.74 -9.19 -12.23
N ASN A 339 -11.46 -9.12 -13.35
CA ASN A 339 -12.65 -8.32 -13.48
C ASN A 339 -13.59 -8.93 -14.55
N HIS A 340 -14.66 -8.23 -14.90
CA HIS A 340 -15.63 -8.71 -15.90
C HIS A 340 -14.98 -9.04 -17.26
N PHE A 341 -13.94 -8.31 -17.66
CA PHE A 341 -13.26 -8.46 -18.95
C PHE A 341 -12.03 -9.35 -18.91
N ILE A 342 -11.52 -9.66 -17.71
CA ILE A 342 -10.26 -10.37 -17.49
C ILE A 342 -10.49 -11.56 -16.57
N LYS A 343 -10.12 -12.74 -17.05
CA LYS A 343 -10.30 -14.00 -16.31
C LYS A 343 -9.06 -14.42 -15.55
N ASP A 344 -7.89 -14.08 -16.05
CA ASP A 344 -6.60 -14.47 -15.47
C ASP A 344 -5.53 -13.38 -15.58
N ASP A 345 -4.46 -13.53 -14.81
CA ASP A 345 -3.35 -12.54 -14.70
C ASP A 345 -2.63 -12.32 -16.04
N LYS A 346 -2.55 -13.36 -16.88
CA LYS A 346 -1.94 -13.28 -18.22
C LYS A 346 -2.80 -12.46 -19.18
N GLU A 347 -4.11 -12.61 -19.10
CA GLU A 347 -5.06 -11.83 -19.87
C GLU A 347 -4.98 -10.35 -19.48
N ALA A 348 -4.85 -10.04 -18.17
CA ALA A 348 -4.60 -8.70 -17.65
C ALA A 348 -3.38 -8.05 -18.30
N SER A 349 -2.25 -8.76 -18.29
CA SER A 349 -1.00 -8.31 -18.89
C SER A 349 -1.15 -8.04 -20.39
N THR A 350 -1.82 -8.96 -21.12
CA THR A 350 -2.05 -8.83 -22.54
C THR A 350 -2.93 -7.63 -22.90
N HIS A 351 -3.99 -7.40 -22.14
CA HIS A 351 -4.88 -6.26 -22.34
C HIS A 351 -4.17 -4.93 -22.07
N LEU A 352 -3.42 -4.85 -20.98
CA LEU A 352 -2.66 -3.65 -20.66
C LEU A 352 -1.63 -3.34 -21.74
N VAL A 353 -0.90 -4.35 -22.24
CA VAL A 353 0.05 -4.18 -23.35
C VAL A 353 -0.65 -3.69 -24.62
N LYS A 354 -1.82 -4.21 -24.96
CA LYS A 354 -2.59 -3.75 -26.14
C LYS A 354 -2.96 -2.28 -26.01
N THR A 355 -3.42 -1.85 -24.82
CA THR A 355 -3.80 -0.46 -24.59
C THR A 355 -2.59 0.46 -24.64
N PHE A 356 -1.46 0.05 -24.06
CA PHE A 356 -0.18 0.76 -24.20
C PHE A 356 0.24 0.89 -25.67
N ASP A 357 0.15 -0.19 -26.45
CA ASP A 357 0.50 -0.21 -27.86
C ASP A 357 -0.37 0.74 -28.68
N MET A 358 -1.69 0.76 -28.40
CA MET A 358 -2.60 1.70 -29.08
C MET A 358 -2.28 3.15 -28.73
N PHE A 359 -1.99 3.41 -27.46
CA PHE A 359 -1.63 4.74 -26.99
C PHE A 359 -0.33 5.23 -27.62
N LEU A 360 0.77 4.46 -27.52
CA LEU A 360 2.09 4.84 -28.05
C LEU A 360 2.13 4.99 -29.58
N LYS A 361 1.19 4.40 -30.30
CA LYS A 361 1.04 4.62 -31.75
C LYS A 361 0.39 5.96 -32.10
N LYS A 362 -0.34 6.56 -31.19
CA LYS A 362 -1.08 7.84 -31.37
C LYS A 362 -0.40 9.00 -30.65
N ALA A 363 0.53 8.71 -29.74
CA ALA A 363 1.19 9.69 -28.89
C ALA A 363 2.18 10.54 -29.71
N GLU A 364 2.07 11.86 -29.62
CA GLU A 364 2.88 12.83 -30.38
C GLU A 364 3.32 14.04 -29.52
N SER A 365 2.85 14.16 -28.26
CA SER A 365 3.02 15.35 -27.45
C SER A 365 3.58 15.10 -26.04
N ASP A 366 4.02 16.16 -25.38
CA ASP A 366 4.48 16.11 -23.99
C ASP A 366 3.35 15.80 -22.99
N ASP A 367 2.09 16.13 -23.31
CA ASP A 367 0.92 15.76 -22.49
C ASP A 367 0.75 14.23 -22.42
N ASP A 368 1.26 13.52 -23.41
CA ASP A 368 1.25 12.05 -23.43
C ASP A 368 2.15 11.43 -22.36
N LYS A 369 3.16 12.16 -21.87
CA LYS A 369 4.04 11.69 -20.77
C LYS A 369 3.27 11.54 -19.44
N GLU A 370 2.30 12.43 -19.16
CA GLU A 370 1.44 12.29 -17.96
C GLU A 370 0.59 11.02 -18.03
N ARG A 371 0.03 10.73 -19.19
CA ARG A 371 -0.75 9.52 -19.39
C ARG A 371 0.08 8.24 -19.27
N LEU A 372 1.35 8.28 -19.66
CA LEU A 372 2.27 7.17 -19.43
C LEU A 372 2.51 6.92 -17.92
N LYS A 373 2.54 7.97 -17.10
CA LYS A 373 2.59 7.81 -15.64
C LYS A 373 1.35 7.11 -15.09
N ASP A 374 0.17 7.43 -15.63
CA ASP A 374 -1.08 6.77 -15.23
C ASP A 374 -1.08 5.28 -15.54
N PHE A 375 -0.64 4.90 -16.76
CA PHE A 375 -0.45 3.50 -17.10
C PHE A 375 0.55 2.80 -16.16
N ASN A 376 1.63 3.49 -15.78
CA ASN A 376 2.63 2.95 -14.87
C ASN A 376 2.09 2.72 -13.44
N LYS A 377 1.11 3.53 -12.98
CA LYS A 377 0.38 3.29 -11.73
C LYS A 377 -0.30 1.92 -11.75
N ILE A 378 -0.97 1.57 -12.86
CA ILE A 378 -1.64 0.27 -13.04
C ILE A 378 -0.61 -0.86 -13.17
N PHE A 379 0.46 -0.66 -13.96
CA PHE A 379 1.52 -1.65 -14.15
C PHE A 379 2.12 -2.16 -12.84
N ARG A 380 2.19 -1.31 -11.82
CA ARG A 380 2.65 -1.69 -10.48
C ARG A 380 1.88 -2.88 -9.90
N TYR A 381 0.57 -2.95 -10.15
CA TYR A 381 -0.35 -3.95 -9.59
C TYR A 381 -0.58 -5.15 -10.51
N VAL A 382 -0.07 -5.14 -11.73
CA VAL A 382 -0.11 -6.31 -12.63
C VAL A 382 0.66 -7.46 -11.99
N MET A 383 0.03 -8.62 -11.85
CA MET A 383 0.64 -9.79 -11.21
C MET A 383 1.61 -10.53 -12.13
N ASP A 384 1.25 -10.70 -13.40
CA ASP A 384 2.10 -11.40 -14.36
C ASP A 384 2.97 -10.44 -15.18
N LYS A 385 4.01 -9.94 -14.54
CA LYS A 385 4.97 -9.02 -15.18
C LYS A 385 5.86 -9.70 -16.22
N GLU A 386 6.04 -11.02 -16.10
CA GLU A 386 6.82 -11.79 -17.06
C GLU A 386 6.09 -11.88 -18.42
N ALA A 387 4.79 -12.21 -18.39
CA ALA A 387 3.97 -12.17 -19.60
C ALA A 387 3.92 -10.75 -20.18
N PHE A 388 3.74 -9.72 -19.35
CA PHE A 388 3.77 -8.33 -19.79
C PHE A 388 5.07 -8.00 -20.53
N ALA A 389 6.24 -8.35 -19.99
CA ALA A 389 7.54 -8.06 -20.61
C ALA A 389 7.65 -8.67 -22.01
N ILE A 390 7.24 -9.92 -22.17
CA ILE A 390 7.33 -10.63 -23.45
C ILE A 390 6.38 -10.03 -24.47
N TYR A 391 5.12 -9.80 -24.11
CA TYR A 391 4.15 -9.18 -25.02
C TYR A 391 4.53 -7.74 -25.36
N TYR A 392 4.99 -6.95 -24.37
CA TYR A 392 5.43 -5.58 -24.59
C TYR A 392 6.67 -5.51 -25.51
N LYS A 393 7.67 -6.37 -25.27
CA LYS A 393 8.86 -6.49 -26.14
C LYS A 393 8.46 -6.74 -27.60
N ASN A 394 7.47 -7.62 -27.83
CA ASN A 394 7.01 -7.96 -29.18
C ASN A 394 6.25 -6.81 -29.86
N THR A 395 5.42 -6.08 -29.10
CA THR A 395 4.74 -4.90 -29.65
C THR A 395 5.70 -3.73 -29.86
N LEU A 396 6.65 -3.53 -28.93
CA LEU A 396 7.74 -2.55 -29.08
C LEU A 396 8.55 -2.81 -30.34
N ALA A 397 8.97 -4.05 -30.60
CA ALA A 397 9.70 -4.42 -31.81
C ALA A 397 8.95 -3.97 -33.08
N LYS A 398 7.64 -4.24 -33.11
CA LYS A 398 6.80 -3.86 -34.28
C LYS A 398 6.65 -2.34 -34.43
N ARG A 399 6.59 -1.58 -33.31
CA ARG A 399 6.56 -0.12 -33.36
C ARG A 399 7.89 0.43 -33.85
N LEU A 400 8.98 -0.01 -33.23
CA LEU A 400 10.34 0.43 -33.58
C LEU A 400 10.69 0.20 -35.06
N LEU A 401 10.31 -0.95 -35.64
CA LEU A 401 10.53 -1.24 -37.03
C LEU A 401 9.68 -0.41 -38.02
N LYS A 402 8.59 0.21 -37.52
CA LYS A 402 7.74 1.11 -38.31
C LYS A 402 8.13 2.59 -38.15
N ILE A 403 8.91 2.94 -37.16
CA ILE A 403 9.37 4.31 -36.96
C ILE A 403 10.26 4.71 -38.14
N SER A 404 9.86 5.73 -38.88
CA SER A 404 10.70 6.30 -39.91
C SER A 404 11.91 7.02 -39.32
N ASN A 405 13.01 7.14 -40.06
CA ASN A 405 14.27 7.74 -39.58
C ASN A 405 14.16 9.18 -39.06
N SER A 406 13.03 9.85 -39.23
CA SER A 406 12.76 11.23 -38.80
C SER A 406 12.01 11.37 -37.47
N ALA A 407 11.52 10.27 -36.85
CA ALA A 407 10.67 10.34 -35.67
C ALA A 407 11.48 10.24 -34.36
N GLY A 408 12.27 11.27 -34.05
CA GLY A 408 13.02 11.36 -32.77
C GLY A 408 12.12 11.32 -31.54
N ASP A 409 10.99 12.02 -31.58
CA ASP A 409 10.04 12.16 -30.47
C ASP A 409 9.40 10.82 -30.08
N ALA A 410 9.09 9.95 -31.04
CA ALA A 410 8.55 8.62 -30.78
C ALA A 410 9.54 7.73 -30.02
N ILE A 411 10.84 7.82 -30.33
CA ILE A 411 11.91 7.08 -29.62
C ILE A 411 12.05 7.64 -28.18
N GLU A 412 11.90 8.93 -27.99
CA GLU A 412 11.96 9.56 -26.67
C GLU A 412 10.82 9.08 -25.75
N LEU A 413 9.59 9.01 -26.27
CA LEU A 413 8.44 8.47 -25.54
C LEU A 413 8.61 6.99 -25.18
N GLU A 414 9.16 6.19 -26.09
CA GLU A 414 9.48 4.78 -25.78
C GLU A 414 10.53 4.66 -24.67
N ASN A 415 11.61 5.45 -24.72
CA ASN A 415 12.62 5.47 -23.66
C ASN A 415 12.00 5.91 -22.32
N TYR A 416 11.16 6.95 -22.32
CA TYR A 416 10.47 7.41 -21.12
C TYR A 416 9.57 6.31 -20.50
N SER A 417 8.82 5.60 -21.36
CA SER A 417 8.01 4.46 -20.93
C SER A 417 8.86 3.35 -20.27
N LEU A 418 10.02 3.02 -20.87
CA LEU A 418 10.94 2.04 -20.28
C LEU A 418 11.54 2.51 -18.96
N ASP A 419 11.88 3.79 -18.83
CA ASP A 419 12.40 4.35 -17.57
C ASP A 419 11.37 4.28 -16.43
N LEU A 420 10.09 4.50 -16.73
CA LEU A 420 9.01 4.30 -15.76
C LEU A 420 8.91 2.83 -15.31
N MET A 421 8.99 1.88 -16.25
CA MET A 421 8.99 0.45 -15.91
C MET A 421 10.23 0.04 -15.11
N LYS A 422 11.39 0.63 -15.41
CA LYS A 422 12.65 0.43 -14.68
C LYS A 422 12.53 0.81 -13.21
N GLN A 423 11.84 1.90 -12.89
CA GLN A 423 11.62 2.33 -11.51
C GLN A 423 10.87 1.29 -10.67
N ILE A 424 10.02 0.47 -11.29
CA ILE A 424 9.21 -0.55 -10.60
C ILE A 424 9.92 -1.90 -10.54
N GLN A 425 10.53 -2.35 -11.66
CA GLN A 425 11.07 -3.71 -11.81
C GLN A 425 12.60 -3.78 -11.89
N GLY A 426 13.28 -2.64 -11.95
CA GLY A 426 14.74 -2.59 -12.06
C GLY A 426 15.26 -2.67 -13.50
N HIS A 427 16.59 -2.58 -13.63
CA HIS A 427 17.27 -2.50 -14.94
C HIS A 427 17.19 -3.80 -15.75
N ASP A 428 17.33 -4.94 -15.08
CA ASP A 428 17.36 -6.25 -15.76
C ASP A 428 16.08 -6.54 -16.54
N TYR A 429 14.94 -6.04 -16.04
CA TYR A 429 13.63 -6.22 -16.65
C TYR A 429 13.52 -5.56 -18.03
N ILE A 430 14.11 -4.38 -18.20
CA ILE A 430 14.01 -3.58 -19.42
C ILE A 430 15.24 -3.72 -20.34
N GLN A 431 16.29 -4.41 -19.93
CA GLN A 431 17.59 -4.46 -20.61
C GLN A 431 17.46 -4.84 -22.10
N LYS A 432 16.69 -5.89 -22.40
CA LYS A 432 16.47 -6.32 -23.80
C LYS A 432 15.76 -5.25 -24.63
N MET A 433 14.77 -4.57 -24.04
CA MET A 433 13.98 -3.53 -24.70
C MET A 433 14.83 -2.28 -24.99
N GLN A 434 15.63 -1.86 -24.00
CA GLN A 434 16.59 -0.76 -24.19
C GLN A 434 17.61 -1.08 -25.27
N ARG A 435 18.10 -2.33 -25.31
CA ARG A 435 19.04 -2.74 -26.37
C ARG A 435 18.44 -2.64 -27.77
N MET A 436 17.15 -2.96 -27.94
CA MET A 436 16.45 -2.81 -29.21
C MET A 436 16.44 -1.34 -29.67
N ILE A 437 16.22 -0.39 -28.80
CA ILE A 437 16.28 1.04 -29.14
C ILE A 437 17.70 1.45 -29.52
N LEU A 438 18.70 0.98 -28.77
CA LEU A 438 20.11 1.26 -29.09
C LEU A 438 20.54 0.67 -30.45
N ASP A 439 20.03 -0.50 -30.81
CA ASP A 439 20.28 -1.11 -32.11
C ASP A 439 19.76 -0.22 -33.25
N LEU A 440 18.57 0.38 -33.12
CA LEU A 440 18.05 1.30 -34.13
C LEU A 440 18.86 2.59 -34.26
N LEU A 441 19.28 3.17 -33.13
CA LEU A 441 20.13 4.35 -33.13
C LEU A 441 21.49 4.06 -33.80
N ALA A 442 22.07 2.89 -33.50
CA ALA A 442 23.30 2.42 -34.15
C ALA A 442 23.09 2.15 -35.65
N SER A 443 21.94 1.58 -36.03
CA SER A 443 21.58 1.34 -37.45
C SER A 443 21.51 2.65 -38.23
N LYS A 444 20.89 3.69 -37.65
CA LYS A 444 20.80 5.02 -38.28
C LYS A 444 22.18 5.58 -38.62
N SER A 445 23.10 5.56 -37.67
CA SER A 445 24.47 6.02 -37.87
C SER A 445 25.24 5.20 -38.92
N LEU A 446 25.02 3.87 -38.92
CA LEU A 446 25.66 2.99 -39.91
C LEU A 446 25.14 3.23 -41.33
N ILE A 447 23.82 3.43 -41.49
CA ILE A 447 23.19 3.71 -42.80
C ILE A 447 23.65 5.07 -43.34
N GLU A 448 23.79 6.08 -42.51
CA GLU A 448 24.33 7.39 -42.90
C GLU A 448 25.77 7.25 -43.46
N LYS A 449 26.61 6.46 -42.79
CA LYS A 449 27.97 6.15 -43.27
C LYS A 449 27.95 5.36 -44.59
N PHE A 450 27.11 4.32 -44.70
CA PHE A 450 26.95 3.55 -45.94
C PHE A 450 26.46 4.42 -47.07
N GLY A 451 25.51 5.33 -46.84
CA GLY A 451 25.00 6.30 -47.84
C GLY A 451 26.08 7.19 -48.48
N GLY A 452 27.17 7.47 -47.74
CA GLY A 452 28.34 8.20 -48.25
C GLY A 452 29.23 7.39 -49.19
N THR A 453 29.09 6.06 -49.23
CA THR A 453 29.96 5.18 -50.02
C THR A 453 29.62 5.16 -51.54
N ALA A 454 30.61 4.88 -52.36
CA ALA A 454 30.41 4.69 -53.79
C ALA A 454 29.48 3.50 -54.13
N ALA A 455 29.53 2.44 -53.30
CA ALA A 455 28.69 1.26 -53.42
C ALA A 455 27.18 1.60 -53.26
N CYS A 456 26.83 2.46 -52.34
CA CYS A 456 25.42 2.91 -52.13
C CYS A 456 24.96 3.82 -53.29
N LYS A 457 25.82 4.73 -53.77
CA LYS A 457 25.52 5.64 -54.90
C LYS A 457 25.28 4.92 -56.23
N GLY A 458 25.81 3.71 -56.36
CA GLY A 458 25.64 2.87 -57.57
C GLY A 458 24.33 2.05 -57.57
N LEU A 459 23.56 2.06 -56.47
CA LEU A 459 22.31 1.31 -56.38
C LEU A 459 21.18 2.01 -57.14
N LYS A 460 20.36 1.22 -57.84
CA LYS A 460 19.21 1.71 -58.61
C LYS A 460 18.00 2.08 -57.72
N SER A 461 17.94 1.50 -56.54
CA SER A 461 16.81 1.66 -55.59
C SER A 461 17.29 2.25 -54.28
N LYS A 462 16.45 3.09 -53.64
CA LYS A 462 16.69 3.54 -52.27
C LYS A 462 16.59 2.34 -51.32
N PHE A 463 17.58 2.17 -50.49
CA PHE A 463 17.69 1.01 -49.59
C PHE A 463 17.90 1.45 -48.13
N TYR A 464 17.06 0.94 -47.24
CA TYR A 464 17.11 1.19 -45.81
C TYR A 464 17.26 -0.12 -45.08
N ILE A 465 18.06 -0.13 -44.01
CA ILE A 465 18.39 -1.33 -43.25
C ILE A 465 18.27 -1.04 -41.76
N ASN A 466 17.67 -1.95 -41.04
CA ASN A 466 17.75 -1.96 -39.57
C ASN A 466 18.66 -3.11 -39.15
N LEU A 467 19.76 -2.78 -38.46
CA LEU A 467 20.71 -3.75 -37.94
C LEU A 467 20.23 -4.18 -36.53
N LEU A 468 19.86 -5.45 -36.39
CA LEU A 468 19.23 -6.01 -35.20
C LEU A 468 20.15 -7.04 -34.56
N THR A 469 20.30 -6.98 -33.23
CA THR A 469 21.10 -7.98 -32.49
C THR A 469 20.32 -9.28 -32.34
N SER A 470 20.89 -10.39 -32.83
CA SER A 470 20.29 -11.72 -32.68
C SER A 470 20.08 -12.10 -31.23
N GLY A 471 18.97 -12.78 -30.90
CA GLY A 471 18.59 -13.20 -29.53
C GLY A 471 17.99 -12.11 -28.64
N ILE A 472 18.00 -10.84 -29.07
CA ILE A 472 17.36 -9.72 -28.38
C ILE A 472 16.01 -9.41 -29.01
N TRP A 473 15.98 -9.26 -30.30
CA TRP A 473 14.76 -9.03 -31.04
C TRP A 473 13.93 -10.31 -31.15
N PRO A 474 12.60 -10.23 -31.04
CA PRO A 474 11.69 -11.37 -31.16
C PRO A 474 11.52 -11.78 -32.65
N LEU A 475 12.65 -12.09 -33.30
CA LEU A 475 12.67 -12.53 -34.69
C LEU A 475 12.31 -14.02 -34.73
N ARG A 476 11.48 -14.39 -35.67
CA ARG A 476 11.10 -15.78 -35.91
C ARG A 476 11.99 -16.43 -36.96
N PRO A 477 12.10 -17.76 -36.92
CA PRO A 477 12.71 -18.45 -38.02
C PRO A 477 11.98 -18.07 -39.31
N SER A 478 12.69 -17.40 -40.22
CA SER A 478 12.19 -17.09 -41.56
C SER A 478 12.52 -18.22 -42.51
N PHE A 479 11.65 -18.47 -43.47
CA PHE A 479 11.98 -19.35 -44.59
C PHE A 479 12.74 -18.56 -45.68
N GLU A 480 13.68 -19.19 -46.31
CA GLU A 480 14.39 -18.60 -47.45
C GLU A 480 13.52 -18.63 -48.70
N PHE A 481 13.44 -17.51 -49.38
CA PHE A 481 12.73 -17.38 -50.65
C PHE A 481 13.52 -16.50 -51.64
N SER A 482 13.24 -16.66 -52.91
CA SER A 482 13.91 -15.93 -53.96
C SER A 482 13.44 -14.49 -54.02
N VAL A 483 14.35 -13.55 -53.82
CA VAL A 483 14.07 -12.11 -53.95
C VAL A 483 14.46 -11.58 -55.32
N PRO A 484 13.84 -10.50 -55.80
CA PRO A 484 14.22 -9.88 -57.07
C PRO A 484 15.69 -9.45 -57.09
N LYS A 485 16.28 -9.43 -58.31
CA LYS A 485 17.70 -9.14 -58.53
C LYS A 485 18.11 -7.78 -57.95
N GLU A 486 17.26 -6.77 -58.10
CA GLU A 486 17.49 -5.41 -57.62
C GLU A 486 17.69 -5.38 -56.07
N LEU A 487 16.91 -6.15 -55.35
CA LEU A 487 17.06 -6.30 -53.89
C LEU A 487 18.32 -7.11 -53.54
N THR A 488 18.59 -8.19 -54.27
CA THR A 488 19.77 -9.01 -54.05
C THR A 488 21.07 -8.20 -54.25
N ASP A 489 21.11 -7.33 -55.25
CA ASP A 489 22.27 -6.44 -55.49
C ASP A 489 22.46 -5.44 -54.35
N CYS A 490 21.37 -4.86 -53.82
CA CYS A 490 21.43 -3.99 -52.64
C CYS A 490 21.93 -4.75 -51.39
N MET A 491 21.40 -5.93 -51.13
CA MET A 491 21.81 -6.78 -50.00
C MET A 491 23.30 -7.15 -50.11
N ARG A 492 23.78 -7.53 -51.29
CA ARG A 492 25.20 -7.87 -51.53
C ARG A 492 26.10 -6.66 -51.28
N ALA A 493 25.77 -5.50 -51.80
CA ALA A 493 26.54 -4.26 -51.62
C ALA A 493 26.70 -3.92 -50.14
N PHE A 494 25.61 -4.02 -49.37
CA PHE A 494 25.66 -3.76 -47.92
C PHE A 494 26.43 -4.85 -47.16
N THR A 495 26.25 -6.12 -47.47
CA THR A 495 26.99 -7.22 -46.85
C THR A 495 28.48 -7.02 -46.98
N THR A 496 28.96 -6.72 -48.22
CA THR A 496 30.38 -6.44 -48.46
C THR A 496 30.90 -5.26 -47.65
N TYR A 497 30.13 -4.18 -47.55
CA TYR A 497 30.48 -3.03 -46.72
C TYR A 497 30.54 -3.40 -45.22
N TYR A 498 29.53 -4.13 -44.73
CA TYR A 498 29.44 -4.52 -43.34
C TYR A 498 30.56 -5.46 -42.90
N ASP A 499 30.92 -6.44 -43.74
CA ASP A 499 31.98 -7.40 -43.45
C ASP A 499 33.37 -6.73 -43.36
N ILE A 500 33.60 -5.66 -44.13
CA ILE A 500 34.83 -4.86 -44.03
C ILE A 500 34.87 -4.10 -42.69
N GLU A 501 33.79 -3.46 -42.33
CA GLU A 501 33.73 -2.64 -41.10
C GLU A 501 33.64 -3.50 -39.82
N ASN A 502 33.07 -4.71 -39.87
CA ASN A 502 32.75 -5.56 -38.74
C ASN A 502 33.22 -7.02 -38.88
N ALA A 503 34.51 -7.22 -39.13
CA ALA A 503 35.14 -8.51 -39.42
C ALA A 503 34.86 -9.66 -38.38
N ARG A 504 34.38 -9.33 -37.17
CA ARG A 504 34.08 -10.31 -36.13
C ARG A 504 32.60 -10.64 -35.97
N ARG A 505 31.72 -10.09 -36.84
CA ARG A 505 30.28 -10.27 -36.77
C ARG A 505 29.77 -10.88 -38.05
N LYS A 506 28.81 -11.82 -37.94
CA LYS A 506 28.15 -12.44 -39.07
C LYS A 506 26.81 -11.76 -39.32
N LEU A 507 26.56 -11.30 -40.56
CA LEU A 507 25.29 -10.72 -40.97
C LEU A 507 24.38 -11.84 -41.52
N SER A 508 23.12 -11.85 -41.10
CA SER A 508 22.05 -12.67 -41.64
C SER A 508 20.86 -11.79 -42.00
N TRP A 509 20.14 -12.11 -43.07
CA TRP A 509 19.01 -11.34 -43.54
C TRP A 509 17.69 -11.93 -43.06
N ASP A 510 16.84 -11.09 -42.47
CA ASP A 510 15.45 -11.41 -42.17
C ASP A 510 14.54 -10.58 -43.07
N LEU A 511 13.88 -11.23 -44.01
CA LEU A 511 13.02 -10.59 -45.02
C LEU A 511 11.54 -10.65 -44.62
N GLN A 512 11.19 -11.33 -43.54
CA GLN A 512 9.79 -11.55 -43.16
C GLN A 512 9.11 -10.27 -42.68
N LEU A 513 9.84 -9.39 -41.98
CA LEU A 513 9.36 -8.11 -41.51
C LEU A 513 9.67 -6.94 -42.42
N SER A 514 10.35 -7.22 -43.56
CA SER A 514 10.76 -6.19 -44.51
C SER A 514 9.62 -5.82 -45.46
N HIS A 515 9.63 -4.59 -45.87
CA HIS A 515 8.67 -4.03 -46.82
C HIS A 515 9.35 -3.07 -47.78
N GLY A 516 8.68 -2.80 -48.88
CA GLY A 516 9.19 -1.87 -49.89
C GLY A 516 8.07 -1.13 -50.59
N GLU A 517 8.47 -0.19 -51.40
CA GLU A 517 7.60 0.63 -52.22
C GLU A 517 7.78 0.22 -53.69
N LEU A 518 6.68 -0.17 -54.33
CA LEU A 518 6.64 -0.42 -55.77
C LEU A 518 5.84 0.68 -56.44
N SER A 519 6.36 1.16 -57.57
CA SER A 519 5.63 2.04 -58.48
C SER A 519 4.84 1.19 -59.46
N PHE A 520 3.54 1.32 -59.51
CA PHE A 520 2.66 0.65 -60.43
C PHE A 520 1.97 1.66 -61.35
N LYS A 521 2.12 1.49 -62.65
CA LYS A 521 1.48 2.33 -63.66
C LYS A 521 0.31 1.57 -64.30
N SER A 522 -0.88 2.13 -64.17
CA SER A 522 -2.07 1.58 -64.82
C SER A 522 -2.16 1.99 -66.26
N ASP A 523 -2.82 1.16 -67.11
CA ASP A 523 -3.12 1.48 -68.52
C ASP A 523 -3.90 2.81 -68.66
N LYS A 524 -4.59 3.26 -67.64
CA LYS A 524 -5.27 4.56 -67.60
C LYS A 524 -4.34 5.73 -67.38
N GLY A 525 -3.04 5.52 -67.29
CA GLY A 525 -2.02 6.54 -67.09
C GLY A 525 -1.79 6.97 -65.63
N ASN A 526 -2.52 6.39 -64.66
CA ASN A 526 -2.36 6.70 -63.24
C ASN A 526 -1.16 5.97 -62.65
N ASN A 527 -0.34 6.70 -61.88
CA ASN A 527 0.78 6.14 -61.13
C ASN A 527 0.38 5.90 -59.68
N TYR A 528 0.54 4.67 -59.20
CA TYR A 528 0.28 4.26 -57.83
C TYR A 528 1.56 3.88 -57.12
N LYS A 529 1.65 4.25 -55.83
CA LYS A 529 2.68 3.84 -54.90
C LYS A 529 2.14 2.71 -54.06
N LEU A 530 2.65 1.51 -54.22
CA LEU A 530 2.24 0.31 -53.47
C LEU A 530 3.23 0.07 -52.34
N ILE A 531 2.76 0.10 -51.10
CA ILE A 531 3.55 -0.31 -49.93
C ILE A 531 3.25 -1.79 -49.66
N VAL A 532 4.22 -2.65 -49.92
CA VAL A 532 4.08 -4.10 -49.99
C VAL A 532 5.15 -4.82 -49.17
N SER A 533 4.87 -6.03 -48.67
CA SER A 533 5.89 -6.88 -48.07
C SER A 533 6.89 -7.39 -49.08
N THR A 534 8.09 -7.81 -48.66
CA THR A 534 9.11 -8.36 -49.58
C THR A 534 8.60 -9.61 -50.29
N GLN A 535 7.77 -10.43 -49.65
CA GLN A 535 7.08 -11.55 -50.30
C GLN A 535 6.17 -11.09 -51.44
N GLN A 536 5.35 -10.04 -51.17
CA GLN A 536 4.49 -9.45 -52.21
C GLN A 536 5.27 -8.80 -53.32
N ILE A 537 6.47 -8.21 -53.03
CA ILE A 537 7.38 -7.73 -54.10
C ILE A 537 7.80 -8.89 -54.98
N ALA A 538 8.26 -10.00 -54.39
CA ALA A 538 8.70 -11.18 -55.17
C ALA A 538 7.56 -11.75 -56.03
N ILE A 539 6.32 -11.76 -55.54
CA ILE A 539 5.13 -12.20 -56.26
C ILE A 539 4.79 -11.22 -57.40
N LEU A 540 4.68 -9.91 -57.12
CA LEU A 540 4.27 -8.90 -58.09
C LEU A 540 5.27 -8.73 -59.22
N MET A 541 6.57 -8.82 -58.98
CA MET A 541 7.63 -8.77 -59.99
C MET A 541 7.57 -9.96 -60.96
N ARG A 542 6.91 -11.07 -60.61
CA ARG A 542 6.69 -12.18 -61.57
C ARG A 542 5.62 -11.85 -62.60
N PHE A 543 4.65 -10.99 -62.27
CA PHE A 543 3.65 -10.55 -63.26
C PHE A 543 4.22 -9.61 -64.32
N ASP A 544 5.38 -9.00 -64.09
CA ASP A 544 6.11 -8.27 -65.17
C ASP A 544 6.64 -9.21 -66.28
N VAL A 545 6.92 -10.46 -65.90
CA VAL A 545 7.45 -11.46 -66.89
C VAL A 545 6.29 -12.13 -67.62
N SER A 546 5.15 -12.42 -66.93
CA SER A 546 3.97 -13.00 -67.54
C SER A 546 2.73 -12.51 -66.77
N ASN A 547 1.76 -11.94 -67.48
CA ASN A 547 0.54 -11.38 -66.96
C ASN A 547 -0.37 -12.43 -66.27
N VAL A 548 -0.17 -13.72 -66.53
CA VAL A 548 -0.90 -14.83 -65.94
C VAL A 548 0.02 -15.72 -65.16
N GLN A 549 -0.25 -15.98 -63.90
CA GLN A 549 0.55 -16.83 -63.04
C GLN A 549 -0.36 -17.82 -62.31
N THR A 550 0.13 -19.05 -62.06
CA THR A 550 -0.51 -20.03 -61.19
C THR A 550 0.20 -20.05 -59.83
N ILE A 551 -0.47 -20.58 -58.80
CA ILE A 551 0.16 -20.74 -57.46
C ILE A 551 1.39 -21.66 -57.54
N GLU A 552 1.32 -22.69 -58.38
CA GLU A 552 2.42 -23.62 -58.57
C GLU A 552 3.63 -22.95 -59.26
N ASP A 553 3.40 -22.11 -60.27
CA ASP A 553 4.44 -21.32 -60.91
C ASP A 553 5.09 -20.33 -59.95
N LEU A 554 4.25 -19.62 -59.18
CA LEU A 554 4.74 -18.69 -58.18
C LEU A 554 5.58 -19.41 -57.11
N HIS A 555 5.12 -20.59 -56.66
CA HIS A 555 5.91 -21.42 -55.70
C HIS A 555 7.26 -21.83 -56.28
N LYS A 556 7.26 -22.35 -57.52
CA LYS A 556 8.48 -22.81 -58.20
C LYS A 556 9.51 -21.70 -58.36
N PHE A 557 9.07 -20.47 -58.70
CA PHE A 557 9.98 -19.37 -58.97
C PHE A 557 10.38 -18.57 -57.72
N THR A 558 9.48 -18.44 -56.76
CA THR A 558 9.77 -17.64 -55.55
C THR A 558 10.23 -18.47 -54.36
N ASN A 559 10.00 -19.79 -54.37
CA ASN A 559 10.25 -20.68 -53.25
C ASN A 559 9.49 -20.28 -51.96
N ILE A 560 8.40 -19.49 -52.09
CA ILE A 560 7.51 -19.12 -50.94
C ILE A 560 6.59 -20.32 -50.70
N PRO A 561 6.41 -20.78 -49.44
CA PRO A 561 5.47 -21.86 -49.11
C PRO A 561 4.04 -21.55 -49.56
N ILE A 562 3.34 -22.56 -50.06
CA ILE A 562 1.99 -22.42 -50.68
C ILE A 562 1.03 -21.71 -49.76
N GLU A 563 1.01 -22.04 -48.44
CA GLU A 563 0.16 -21.39 -47.45
C GLU A 563 0.35 -19.86 -47.40
N TYR A 564 1.60 -19.39 -47.50
CA TYR A 564 1.93 -17.96 -47.54
C TYR A 564 1.61 -17.32 -48.87
N LEU A 565 1.74 -18.07 -49.99
CA LEU A 565 1.32 -17.60 -51.31
C LEU A 565 -0.17 -17.37 -51.36
N GLU A 566 -1.01 -18.35 -50.94
CA GLU A 566 -2.47 -18.23 -50.88
C GLU A 566 -2.91 -17.04 -50.03
N ALA A 567 -2.29 -16.86 -48.87
CA ALA A 567 -2.61 -15.74 -47.98
C ALA A 567 -2.24 -14.37 -48.61
N ASN A 568 -1.08 -14.27 -49.27
CA ASN A 568 -0.69 -13.06 -49.97
C ASN A 568 -1.58 -12.80 -51.21
N MET A 569 -1.94 -13.85 -51.98
CA MET A 569 -2.86 -13.74 -53.12
C MET A 569 -4.25 -13.28 -52.69
N THR A 570 -4.74 -13.74 -51.55
CA THR A 570 -6.01 -13.28 -50.98
C THR A 570 -5.99 -11.77 -50.69
N ILE A 571 -4.89 -11.24 -50.12
CA ILE A 571 -4.72 -9.80 -49.88
C ILE A 571 -4.66 -9.01 -51.16
N LEU A 572 -3.89 -9.48 -52.15
CA LEU A 572 -3.70 -8.83 -53.46
C LEU A 572 -4.99 -8.86 -54.28
N THR A 573 -5.79 -9.93 -54.20
CA THR A 573 -7.08 -10.06 -54.87
C THR A 573 -8.13 -9.17 -54.24
N ALA A 574 -8.20 -9.14 -52.88
CA ALA A 574 -9.09 -8.25 -52.14
C ALA A 574 -8.84 -6.77 -52.43
N SER A 575 -7.59 -6.39 -52.74
CA SER A 575 -7.22 -5.03 -53.15
C SER A 575 -7.61 -4.73 -54.62
N LYS A 576 -8.06 -5.73 -55.39
CA LYS A 576 -8.35 -5.66 -56.83
C LYS A 576 -7.11 -5.38 -57.72
N LEU A 577 -5.92 -5.49 -57.19
CA LEU A 577 -4.68 -5.36 -57.94
C LEU A 577 -4.44 -6.60 -58.82
N ILE A 578 -4.84 -7.77 -58.33
CA ILE A 578 -4.84 -9.03 -59.05
C ILE A 578 -6.29 -9.54 -59.15
N LYS A 579 -6.63 -10.14 -60.29
CA LYS A 579 -7.92 -10.79 -60.55
C LYS A 579 -7.72 -12.29 -60.51
N ASP A 580 -8.65 -12.99 -59.87
CA ASP A 580 -8.76 -14.43 -59.96
C ASP A 580 -9.50 -14.77 -61.27
N ALA A 581 -8.85 -15.51 -62.16
CA ALA A 581 -9.41 -15.92 -63.44
C ALA A 581 -10.02 -17.34 -63.43
N GLY A 582 -10.08 -17.98 -62.25
CA GLY A 582 -10.49 -19.38 -62.07
C GLY A 582 -9.33 -20.37 -62.38
N ASP A 583 -9.52 -21.65 -62.04
CA ASP A 583 -8.51 -22.71 -62.25
C ASP A 583 -7.12 -22.40 -61.66
N ASN A 584 -7.09 -21.78 -60.46
CA ASN A 584 -5.83 -21.34 -59.82
C ASN A 584 -4.98 -20.38 -60.65
N LYS A 585 -5.59 -19.66 -61.62
CA LYS A 585 -4.91 -18.66 -62.48
C LYS A 585 -5.21 -17.25 -61.98
N TYR A 586 -4.20 -16.49 -61.85
CA TYR A 586 -4.22 -15.10 -61.41
C TYR A 586 -3.70 -14.17 -62.48
N VAL A 587 -4.37 -13.04 -62.65
CA VAL A 587 -4.04 -12.05 -63.70
C VAL A 587 -3.86 -10.67 -63.08
N LEU A 588 -2.78 -9.97 -63.48
CA LEU A 588 -2.55 -8.59 -63.06
C LEU A 588 -3.62 -7.65 -63.65
N ASN A 589 -4.24 -6.85 -62.82
CA ASN A 589 -5.27 -5.89 -63.26
C ASN A 589 -4.61 -4.59 -63.77
N THR A 590 -4.23 -4.57 -65.03
CA THR A 590 -3.58 -3.38 -65.68
C THR A 590 -4.53 -2.18 -65.75
N SER A 591 -5.84 -2.40 -65.76
CA SER A 591 -6.88 -1.33 -65.72
C SER A 591 -7.24 -0.87 -64.28
N PHE A 592 -6.40 -1.16 -63.31
CA PHE A 592 -6.62 -0.83 -61.88
C PHE A 592 -6.90 0.67 -61.71
N ASN A 593 -7.89 0.99 -60.89
CA ASN A 593 -8.26 2.36 -60.55
C ASN A 593 -8.66 2.47 -59.08
N ASN A 594 -7.97 3.35 -58.36
CA ASN A 594 -8.24 3.67 -56.94
C ASN A 594 -8.18 5.18 -56.74
N LYS A 595 -8.97 5.69 -55.79
CA LYS A 595 -8.94 7.12 -55.42
C LYS A 595 -7.63 7.52 -54.73
N ALA A 596 -7.04 6.61 -53.96
CA ALA A 596 -5.76 6.85 -53.27
C ALA A 596 -4.57 6.53 -54.20
N THR A 597 -3.63 7.42 -54.29
CA THR A 597 -2.37 7.25 -55.04
C THR A 597 -1.34 6.40 -54.30
N SER A 598 -1.44 6.31 -52.95
CA SER A 598 -0.61 5.44 -52.11
C SER A 598 -1.49 4.36 -51.47
N ILE A 599 -1.14 3.10 -51.69
CA ILE A 599 -1.93 1.93 -51.25
C ILE A 599 -1.06 1.02 -50.43
N THR A 600 -1.48 0.79 -49.15
CA THR A 600 -0.79 -0.09 -48.22
C THR A 600 -1.38 -1.49 -48.27
N LEU A 601 -0.58 -2.45 -48.78
CA LEU A 601 -0.95 -3.87 -48.92
C LEU A 601 -0.20 -4.75 -47.91
N ASN A 602 0.80 -4.19 -47.22
CA ASN A 602 1.58 -4.87 -46.17
C ASN A 602 0.74 -5.11 -44.92
N LYS A 603 -0.31 -5.94 -44.99
CA LYS A 603 -1.17 -6.33 -43.88
C LYS A 603 -0.64 -7.61 -43.25
N PRO A 604 -0.68 -7.74 -41.88
CA PRO A 604 -0.30 -8.99 -41.21
C PRO A 604 -1.18 -10.15 -41.68
N ILE A 605 -0.56 -11.26 -42.05
CA ILE A 605 -1.25 -12.50 -42.43
C ILE A 605 -1.84 -13.16 -41.18
N ASN A 606 -3.04 -13.73 -41.29
CA ASN A 606 -3.71 -14.39 -40.13
C ASN A 606 -2.91 -15.59 -39.58
N LEU A 607 -2.24 -16.34 -40.44
CA LEU A 607 -1.34 -17.43 -40.06
C LEU A 607 -0.22 -16.96 -39.10
N ASP A 608 0.33 -15.78 -39.35
CA ASP A 608 1.36 -15.20 -38.49
C ASP A 608 0.83 -14.82 -37.12
N LYS A 609 -0.42 -14.35 -37.03
CA LYS A 609 -1.04 -13.98 -35.74
C LYS A 609 -1.26 -15.18 -34.82
N VAL A 610 -1.72 -16.33 -35.37
CA VAL A 610 -1.93 -17.55 -34.58
C VAL A 610 -0.58 -18.11 -34.11
N LYS A 611 0.36 -18.27 -35.05
CA LYS A 611 1.74 -18.71 -34.74
C LYS A 611 2.45 -17.80 -33.76
N GLU A 612 2.14 -16.49 -33.79
CA GLU A 612 2.66 -15.51 -32.83
C GLU A 612 2.14 -15.69 -31.42
N LYS A 613 0.85 -15.94 -31.28
CA LYS A 613 0.27 -16.18 -29.95
C LYS A 613 0.88 -17.42 -29.31
N ASP A 614 0.94 -18.52 -30.06
CA ASP A 614 1.50 -19.78 -29.58
C ASP A 614 2.99 -19.67 -29.23
N ALA A 615 3.76 -18.94 -30.03
CA ALA A 615 5.18 -18.70 -29.77
C ALA A 615 5.40 -17.83 -28.53
N ASN A 616 4.59 -16.78 -28.36
CA ASN A 616 4.65 -15.92 -27.18
C ASN A 616 4.31 -16.71 -25.91
N ASP A 617 3.30 -17.59 -25.99
CA ASP A 617 2.88 -18.41 -24.85
C ASP A 617 3.98 -19.40 -24.45
N LYS A 618 4.67 -19.99 -25.43
CA LYS A 618 5.84 -20.84 -25.17
C LYS A 618 7.01 -20.05 -24.56
N GLU A 619 7.31 -18.85 -25.11
CA GLU A 619 8.38 -17.99 -24.60
C GLU A 619 8.08 -17.57 -23.13
N VAL A 620 6.82 -17.28 -22.79
CA VAL A 620 6.42 -17.00 -21.39
C VAL A 620 6.68 -18.18 -20.49
N GLU A 621 6.29 -19.39 -20.89
CA GLU A 621 6.53 -20.61 -20.09
C GLU A 621 8.03 -20.95 -19.95
N GLU A 622 8.80 -20.80 -21.00
CA GLU A 622 10.26 -21.00 -20.97
C GLU A 622 10.92 -19.97 -20.04
N SER A 623 10.57 -18.69 -20.15
CA SER A 623 11.09 -17.63 -19.29
C SER A 623 10.76 -17.88 -17.82
N ARG A 624 9.52 -18.29 -17.50
CA ARG A 624 9.10 -18.66 -16.15
C ARG A 624 9.91 -19.85 -15.61
N ASN A 625 10.14 -20.84 -16.44
CA ASN A 625 10.93 -22.01 -16.06
C ASN A 625 12.38 -21.63 -15.72
N PHE A 626 13.01 -20.77 -16.54
CA PHE A 626 14.36 -20.25 -16.27
C PHE A 626 14.40 -19.39 -15.00
N ALA A 627 13.40 -18.54 -14.79
CA ALA A 627 13.30 -17.73 -13.58
C ALA A 627 13.14 -18.59 -12.31
N LEU A 628 12.33 -19.65 -12.36
CA LEU A 628 12.17 -20.62 -11.28
C LEU A 628 13.49 -21.34 -10.98
N GLN A 629 14.17 -21.87 -12.00
CA GLN A 629 15.47 -22.54 -11.84
C GLN A 629 16.49 -21.59 -11.18
N ALA A 630 16.60 -20.36 -11.66
CA ALA A 630 17.53 -19.36 -11.11
C ALA A 630 17.25 -19.03 -9.64
N VAL A 631 15.98 -18.88 -9.27
CA VAL A 631 15.57 -18.62 -7.88
C VAL A 631 15.84 -19.81 -6.99
N ILE A 632 15.47 -21.04 -7.40
CA ILE A 632 15.71 -22.28 -6.65
C ILE A 632 17.21 -22.46 -6.40
N VAL A 633 18.05 -22.34 -7.44
CA VAL A 633 19.50 -22.45 -7.33
C VAL A 633 20.07 -21.38 -6.38
N ARG A 634 19.60 -20.14 -6.46
CA ARG A 634 20.03 -19.06 -5.57
C ARG A 634 19.68 -19.33 -4.11
N ILE A 635 18.47 -19.81 -3.82
CA ILE A 635 18.03 -20.19 -2.47
C ILE A 635 18.91 -21.32 -1.95
N MET A 636 19.08 -22.38 -2.74
CA MET A 636 19.84 -23.55 -2.32
C MET A 636 21.34 -23.26 -2.16
N LYS A 637 21.91 -22.41 -3.01
CA LYS A 637 23.30 -21.94 -2.87
C LYS A 637 23.51 -21.20 -1.56
N THR A 638 22.51 -20.42 -1.12
CA THR A 638 22.60 -19.66 0.14
C THR A 638 22.36 -20.52 1.38
N LYS A 639 21.37 -21.40 1.33
CA LYS A 639 20.91 -22.19 2.49
C LYS A 639 21.64 -23.54 2.63
N LYS A 640 22.24 -24.04 1.54
CA LYS A 640 22.92 -25.33 1.39
C LYS A 640 22.00 -26.54 1.47
N THR A 641 21.19 -26.65 2.52
CA THR A 641 20.19 -27.73 2.69
C THR A 641 18.84 -27.12 3.06
N LEU A 642 17.73 -27.64 2.51
CA LEU A 642 16.36 -27.23 2.81
C LEU A 642 15.36 -28.37 2.61
N LYS A 643 14.30 -28.36 3.42
CA LYS A 643 13.15 -29.25 3.25
C LYS A 643 12.31 -28.84 2.05
N HIS A 644 11.63 -29.83 1.45
CA HIS A 644 10.80 -29.62 0.26
C HIS A 644 9.75 -28.50 0.42
N GLN A 645 9.05 -28.48 1.56
CA GLN A 645 8.02 -27.46 1.82
C GLN A 645 8.62 -26.05 1.97
N ASP A 646 9.75 -25.94 2.69
CA ASP A 646 10.43 -24.67 2.91
C ASP A 646 11.01 -24.11 1.61
N LEU A 647 11.57 -24.98 0.73
CA LEU A 647 12.07 -24.59 -0.58
C LEU A 647 10.95 -24.06 -1.48
N ILE A 648 9.78 -24.72 -1.48
CA ILE A 648 8.61 -24.26 -2.24
C ILE A 648 8.14 -22.89 -1.71
N ALA A 649 7.98 -22.76 -0.38
CA ALA A 649 7.51 -21.52 0.24
C ALA A 649 8.45 -20.33 -0.03
N GLU A 650 9.76 -20.54 0.10
CA GLU A 650 10.76 -19.51 -0.17
C GLU A 650 10.82 -19.17 -1.67
N THR A 651 10.68 -20.18 -2.55
CA THR A 651 10.61 -19.96 -4.00
C THR A 651 9.39 -19.10 -4.36
N ILE A 652 8.20 -19.43 -3.82
CA ILE A 652 6.98 -18.62 -4.05
C ILE A 652 7.19 -17.20 -3.57
N LYS A 653 7.73 -17.01 -2.36
CA LYS A 653 7.99 -15.70 -1.78
C LYS A 653 8.87 -14.82 -2.66
N GLN A 654 9.95 -15.39 -3.22
CA GLN A 654 10.90 -14.61 -4.03
C GLN A 654 10.41 -14.34 -5.45
N ILE A 655 9.58 -15.23 -6.04
CA ILE A 655 9.15 -15.09 -7.44
C ILE A 655 7.81 -14.35 -7.58
N SER A 656 7.00 -14.28 -6.52
CA SER A 656 5.65 -13.68 -6.56
C SER A 656 5.63 -12.21 -6.99
N ALA A 657 6.77 -11.51 -6.90
CA ALA A 657 6.92 -10.16 -7.44
C ALA A 657 6.91 -10.10 -8.99
N ARG A 658 7.18 -11.23 -9.66
CA ARG A 658 7.22 -11.35 -11.12
C ARG A 658 5.97 -12.02 -11.69
N PHE A 659 5.58 -13.16 -11.10
CA PHE A 659 4.38 -13.92 -11.46
C PHE A 659 4.03 -14.91 -10.34
N GLN A 660 2.78 -15.39 -10.33
CA GLN A 660 2.34 -16.42 -9.38
C GLN A 660 2.70 -17.84 -9.91
N PRO A 661 3.64 -18.54 -9.29
CA PRO A 661 4.04 -19.86 -9.77
C PRO A 661 3.04 -20.93 -9.34
N LYS A 662 2.80 -21.91 -10.21
CA LYS A 662 2.02 -23.11 -9.86
C LYS A 662 2.94 -24.11 -9.14
N ILE A 663 2.49 -24.69 -8.03
CA ILE A 663 3.28 -25.68 -7.27
C ILE A 663 3.79 -26.84 -8.14
N PRO A 664 2.99 -27.42 -9.07
CA PRO A 664 3.49 -28.46 -9.98
C PRO A 664 4.66 -28.01 -10.86
N SER A 665 4.65 -26.73 -11.29
CA SER A 665 5.76 -26.19 -12.08
C SER A 665 7.04 -26.06 -11.26
N ILE A 666 6.94 -25.64 -9.99
CA ILE A 666 8.10 -25.57 -9.07
C ILE A 666 8.69 -26.97 -8.89
N LYS A 667 7.84 -27.99 -8.60
CA LYS A 667 8.27 -29.38 -8.44
C LYS A 667 9.01 -29.90 -9.68
N LYS A 668 8.44 -29.66 -10.87
CA LYS A 668 9.07 -30.04 -12.13
C LYS A 668 10.45 -29.41 -12.31
N GLN A 669 10.61 -28.14 -11.93
CA GLN A 669 11.92 -27.48 -12.04
C GLN A 669 12.91 -27.98 -10.99
N ILE A 670 12.48 -28.36 -9.78
CA ILE A 670 13.34 -29.04 -8.79
C ILE A 670 13.85 -30.37 -9.34
N ASP A 671 12.97 -31.20 -9.91
CA ASP A 671 13.35 -32.48 -10.49
C ASP A 671 14.34 -32.30 -11.65
N LEU A 672 14.12 -31.32 -12.53
CA LEU A 672 15.06 -30.99 -13.61
C LEU A 672 16.42 -30.50 -13.08
N LEU A 673 16.45 -29.78 -11.96
CA LEU A 673 17.72 -29.36 -11.33
C LEU A 673 18.45 -30.52 -10.66
N ILE A 674 17.73 -31.53 -10.20
CA ILE A 674 18.33 -32.81 -9.74
C ILE A 674 18.94 -33.56 -10.91
N GLU A 675 18.22 -33.69 -12.03
CA GLU A 675 18.75 -34.30 -13.26
C GLU A 675 20.00 -33.59 -13.80
N LYS A 676 20.07 -32.27 -13.64
CA LYS A 676 21.23 -31.43 -14.03
C LYS A 676 22.35 -31.41 -12.98
N GLU A 677 22.24 -32.17 -11.91
CA GLU A 677 23.25 -32.28 -10.84
C GLU A 677 23.51 -30.95 -10.07
N TYR A 678 22.61 -30.01 -10.10
CA TYR A 678 22.68 -28.81 -9.23
C TYR A 678 22.19 -29.09 -7.81
N LEU A 679 21.27 -30.06 -7.65
CA LEU A 679 20.67 -30.48 -6.40
C LEU A 679 20.71 -31.98 -6.27
N ARG A 680 20.76 -32.48 -5.03
CA ARG A 680 20.49 -33.90 -4.74
C ARG A 680 19.54 -34.04 -3.56
N ARG A 681 18.86 -35.18 -3.47
CA ARG A 681 18.11 -35.56 -2.26
C ARG A 681 19.09 -36.10 -1.21
N VAL A 682 18.89 -35.72 0.05
CA VAL A 682 19.72 -36.20 1.15
C VAL A 682 19.40 -37.66 1.37
N GLU A 683 20.43 -38.52 1.52
CA GLU A 683 20.29 -39.99 1.60
C GLU A 683 19.39 -40.44 2.75
N ASP A 684 19.41 -39.76 3.89
CA ASP A 684 18.64 -40.07 5.09
C ASP A 684 17.23 -39.42 5.11
N SER A 685 16.89 -38.53 4.16
CA SER A 685 15.61 -37.83 4.14
C SER A 685 15.12 -37.56 2.71
N LYS A 686 14.05 -38.25 2.31
CA LYS A 686 13.45 -38.10 0.97
C LYS A 686 12.87 -36.71 0.74
N ASP A 687 12.62 -35.94 1.79
CA ASP A 687 11.99 -34.62 1.75
C ASP A 687 12.99 -33.44 1.90
N GLU A 688 14.30 -33.73 1.86
CA GLU A 688 15.33 -32.71 2.01
C GLU A 688 16.27 -32.69 0.81
N TYR A 689 16.65 -31.50 0.37
CA TYR A 689 17.54 -31.25 -0.76
C TYR A 689 18.83 -30.62 -0.31
N GLU A 690 19.92 -30.95 -0.97
CA GLU A 690 21.25 -30.39 -0.79
C GLU A 690 21.75 -29.78 -2.10
N TYR A 691 22.47 -28.67 -2.00
CA TYR A 691 23.11 -27.99 -3.12
C TYR A 691 24.47 -28.62 -3.43
N LEU A 692 24.70 -29.03 -4.70
CA LEU A 692 25.89 -29.77 -5.12
C LEU A 692 26.99 -28.87 -5.71
N ALA A 693 26.67 -27.75 -6.37
CA ALA A 693 27.64 -26.97 -7.15
C ALA A 693 28.21 -25.76 -6.43
#